data_a69dd2313c051c006190815035588ea0
#
_entry.id   a69dd2313c051c006190815035588ea0
#
_cell.length_a   1.000
_cell.length_b   1.000
_cell.length_c   1.000
_cell.angle_alpha   90.00
_cell.angle_beta   90.00
_cell.angle_gamma   90.00
#
_symmetry.space_group_name_H-M   'P 1'
#
loop_
_entity.id
_entity.type
_entity.pdbx_description
1 polymer ?
#
loop_
_entity_poly.entity_id
_entity_poly.type
_entity_poly.pdbx_seq_one_letter_code
_entity_poly.pdbx_strand_id
1 'polypeptide(L)'
;MLVSYNWLKQYTNIEDNATDLAEKVTRGGIEVEGVEYLADNISNVVVGYVETKEKHPDAEKLNVCTVNVGEEDKLQIVCGAPNVDAGQYVIVAKVGATLPGIKIKKAKLRGVESQGMICSLKELGLNQSVVPKKYQDGIYVFESEQKLGADAVEVLGLNDYILDLSITPNRADALSMRGLAYELGALYNQKVTFADSEVEENYSDTELKVVVESDSCKNYLGQVVKNIEVKDSPLWLQTRLMNSGIRPINNIVDITNFVLLEFGQPMHAFDKDLVGNSIVVRNAKEGEVLETLDGEERKLQESDLVITDGTKPIALGGVMGGKNTEVSNNTKNIILESAYFNPVSIRRTSAAHGLRSDSSARFEKGIDPNMQKAAIQRAVELILELCPNATVEASVGVVNKEEEKEVVISTSYINNYLGITLSTEEITSILESLSFSVEVNGEELTVKIPTRRPDISIKQDLVEEVIRIYGYDNLASTLPKFSKTTKGGLTYSQRAIRDLRKVYVGLGFNDTINYSLVSDEESTQYTLDNHHKVRLMMPMTETHSTLRQSLIPGLLNTVQYNVARKQKDLKLLEIGRVFFGSGDDNIQPKETLYLSGALTGEENSTKWLNESSVIDFYTAKGYLEVIFERLGLDEKVSYKKEKIDGMHPGRTAEVYLGEKLIGFIGEIHPVVASDKDLNETYVFEINLDEVISESKVKPRYEEVTKYPEITRDIAMLVDLVDEYQNIYDVIESINSKLITKIELFDLYVGPELLVGKKSIALTITYSDKQKTLTDEEVTKVHEKVLKALDEYGAIIR
;
A
#
# COMPACT_ATOMS: atom_id res chain seq x y z
N MET A 1 -3.21 9.63 -14.00
CA MET A 1 -3.35 9.75 -15.47
C MET A 1 -3.04 11.18 -15.86
N LEU A 2 -2.08 11.36 -16.81
CA LEU A 2 -1.73 12.70 -17.27
C LEU A 2 -2.72 13.16 -18.36
N VAL A 3 -3.28 14.35 -18.17
CA VAL A 3 -4.34 14.89 -19.00
C VAL A 3 -3.99 16.30 -19.48
N SER A 4 -3.95 16.48 -20.79
CA SER A 4 -3.74 17.79 -21.43
C SER A 4 -4.97 18.68 -21.31
N TYR A 5 -4.80 19.87 -20.74
CA TYR A 5 -5.85 20.89 -20.64
C TYR A 5 -6.30 21.37 -22.01
N ASN A 6 -5.36 21.56 -22.94
CA ASN A 6 -5.67 21.98 -24.31
C ASN A 6 -6.42 20.90 -25.10
N TRP A 7 -6.19 19.62 -24.81
CA TRP A 7 -6.95 18.54 -25.43
C TRP A 7 -8.37 18.48 -24.91
N LEU A 8 -8.59 18.64 -23.59
CA LEU A 8 -9.93 18.69 -23.01
C LEU A 8 -10.78 19.83 -23.58
N LYS A 9 -10.19 20.98 -23.84
CA LYS A 9 -10.87 22.12 -24.47
C LYS A 9 -11.46 21.82 -25.85
N GLN A 10 -11.05 20.75 -26.50
CA GLN A 10 -11.63 20.34 -27.79
C GLN A 10 -13.01 19.68 -27.63
N TYR A 11 -13.34 19.19 -26.43
CA TYR A 11 -14.59 18.50 -26.17
C TYR A 11 -15.58 19.33 -25.35
N THR A 12 -15.10 20.26 -24.56
CA THR A 12 -15.92 21.08 -23.65
C THR A 12 -15.40 22.51 -23.63
N ASN A 13 -16.33 23.49 -23.51
CA ASN A 13 -15.93 24.88 -23.32
C ASN A 13 -15.52 25.12 -21.87
N ILE A 14 -14.20 25.07 -21.60
CA ILE A 14 -13.62 25.29 -20.28
C ILE A 14 -13.22 26.79 -20.19
N GLU A 15 -13.89 27.53 -19.32
CA GLU A 15 -13.61 28.96 -19.08
C GLU A 15 -12.62 29.16 -17.94
N ASP A 16 -12.55 28.23 -16.98
CA ASP A 16 -11.65 28.27 -15.83
C ASP A 16 -10.19 28.05 -16.29
N ASN A 17 -9.23 28.61 -15.55
CA ASN A 17 -7.83 28.26 -15.74
C ASN A 17 -7.55 26.81 -15.22
N ALA A 18 -6.37 26.28 -15.50
CA ALA A 18 -6.04 24.90 -15.18
C ALA A 18 -6.08 24.58 -13.66
N THR A 19 -5.75 25.55 -12.81
CA THR A 19 -5.78 25.38 -11.34
C THR A 19 -7.20 25.34 -10.82
N ASP A 20 -8.04 26.25 -11.26
CA ASP A 20 -9.46 26.28 -10.87
C ASP A 20 -10.22 25.07 -11.41
N LEU A 21 -9.88 24.63 -12.64
CA LEU A 21 -10.39 23.38 -13.20
C LEU A 21 -10.02 22.18 -12.32
N ALA A 22 -8.76 22.10 -11.88
CA ALA A 22 -8.27 21.00 -11.04
C ALA A 22 -9.04 20.90 -9.72
N GLU A 23 -9.30 22.06 -9.07
CA GLU A 23 -10.12 22.11 -7.86
C GLU A 23 -11.56 21.66 -8.14
N LYS A 24 -12.16 22.14 -9.23
CA LYS A 24 -13.53 21.78 -9.62
C LYS A 24 -13.68 20.28 -9.90
N VAL A 25 -12.73 19.70 -10.62
CA VAL A 25 -12.68 18.25 -10.93
C VAL A 25 -12.52 17.42 -9.64
N THR A 26 -11.64 17.86 -8.74
CA THR A 26 -11.43 17.20 -7.44
C THR A 26 -12.70 17.25 -6.58
N ARG A 27 -13.38 18.39 -6.50
CA ARG A 27 -14.67 18.52 -5.79
C ARG A 27 -15.78 17.70 -6.44
N GLY A 28 -15.71 17.48 -7.75
CA GLY A 28 -16.62 16.60 -8.51
C GLY A 28 -16.35 15.09 -8.31
N GLY A 29 -15.30 14.71 -7.55
CA GLY A 29 -15.01 13.32 -7.17
C GLY A 29 -13.88 12.65 -7.96
N ILE A 30 -13.12 13.38 -8.78
CA ILE A 30 -11.90 12.89 -9.43
C ILE A 30 -10.72 13.71 -8.92
N GLU A 31 -9.88 13.12 -8.09
CA GLU A 31 -8.73 13.79 -7.47
C GLU A 31 -7.71 14.21 -8.51
N VAL A 32 -7.27 15.47 -8.44
CA VAL A 32 -6.13 16.00 -9.19
C VAL A 32 -4.96 16.19 -8.22
N GLU A 33 -3.93 15.36 -8.36
CA GLU A 33 -2.73 15.37 -7.51
C GLU A 33 -1.79 16.52 -7.83
N GLY A 34 -1.81 16.99 -9.09
CA GLY A 34 -0.93 18.08 -9.53
C GLY A 34 -1.37 18.73 -10.82
N VAL A 35 -0.91 19.96 -11.00
CA VAL A 35 -1.05 20.75 -12.24
C VAL A 35 0.33 21.25 -12.63
N GLU A 36 0.80 20.88 -13.80
CA GLU A 36 2.10 21.26 -14.33
C GLU A 36 1.93 22.11 -15.59
N TYR A 37 2.62 23.26 -15.70
CA TYR A 37 2.74 23.99 -16.94
C TYR A 37 4.03 23.55 -17.64
N LEU A 38 3.92 22.93 -18.80
CA LEU A 38 5.06 22.30 -19.50
C LEU A 38 6.14 23.29 -19.92
N ALA A 39 5.78 24.53 -20.19
CA ALA A 39 6.72 25.58 -20.57
C ALA A 39 7.23 26.42 -19.39
N ASP A 40 7.08 25.93 -18.16
CA ASP A 40 7.59 26.66 -16.99
C ASP A 40 9.11 26.86 -17.10
N ASN A 41 9.54 28.10 -16.86
CA ASN A 41 10.95 28.51 -16.99
C ASN A 41 11.56 28.33 -18.40
N ILE A 42 10.75 28.33 -19.46
CA ILE A 42 11.22 28.33 -20.85
C ILE A 42 10.89 29.69 -21.48
N SER A 43 11.90 30.34 -22.04
CA SER A 43 11.70 31.60 -22.78
C SER A 43 12.77 31.83 -23.84
N ASN A 44 12.42 32.56 -24.90
CA ASN A 44 13.32 32.92 -26.01
C ASN A 44 13.96 31.71 -26.72
N VAL A 45 13.15 30.66 -26.92
CA VAL A 45 13.49 29.44 -27.62
C VAL A 45 12.73 29.43 -28.94
N VAL A 46 13.43 29.34 -30.07
CA VAL A 46 12.83 29.48 -31.40
C VAL A 46 13.21 28.33 -32.33
N VAL A 47 12.47 28.16 -33.40
CA VAL A 47 12.85 27.27 -34.50
C VAL A 47 13.99 27.92 -35.31
N GLY A 48 15.07 27.15 -35.56
CA GLY A 48 16.18 27.53 -36.40
C GLY A 48 16.48 26.48 -37.48
N TYR A 49 17.18 26.90 -38.54
CA TYR A 49 17.65 26.03 -39.61
C TYR A 49 19.16 26.02 -39.66
N VAL A 50 19.76 24.87 -39.59
CA VAL A 50 21.22 24.67 -39.67
C VAL A 50 21.66 24.76 -41.15
N GLU A 51 22.24 25.88 -41.52
CA GLU A 51 22.72 26.09 -42.89
C GLU A 51 24.04 25.37 -43.16
N THR A 52 24.97 25.49 -42.20
CA THR A 52 26.29 24.85 -42.36
C THR A 52 26.73 24.17 -41.06
N LYS A 53 27.52 23.12 -41.19
CA LYS A 53 28.16 22.40 -40.07
C LYS A 53 29.63 22.18 -40.42
N GLU A 54 30.51 22.64 -39.56
CA GLU A 54 31.95 22.46 -39.71
C GLU A 54 32.53 21.80 -38.43
N LYS A 55 33.65 21.09 -38.58
CA LYS A 55 34.29 20.51 -37.38
C LYS A 55 34.95 21.61 -36.56
N HIS A 56 34.85 21.50 -35.23
CA HIS A 56 35.51 22.42 -34.33
C HIS A 56 37.05 22.29 -34.46
N PRO A 57 37.82 23.41 -34.58
CA PRO A 57 39.27 23.33 -34.81
C PRO A 57 40.04 22.60 -33.69
N ASP A 58 39.61 22.73 -32.42
CA ASP A 58 40.32 22.21 -31.26
C ASP A 58 39.53 21.16 -30.47
N ALA A 59 38.50 20.53 -31.07
CA ALA A 59 37.67 19.52 -30.35
C ALA A 59 36.98 18.54 -31.31
N GLU A 60 37.39 17.29 -31.27
CA GLU A 60 36.88 16.23 -32.18
C GLU A 60 35.38 15.96 -32.07
N LYS A 61 34.81 16.14 -30.88
CA LYS A 61 33.39 15.89 -30.60
C LYS A 61 32.47 17.10 -30.77
N LEU A 62 33.03 18.27 -31.11
CA LEU A 62 32.25 19.50 -31.28
C LEU A 62 32.16 19.85 -32.76
N ASN A 63 31.03 20.48 -33.11
CA ASN A 63 30.80 21.06 -34.43
C ASN A 63 30.46 22.55 -34.25
N VAL A 64 30.87 23.37 -35.24
CA VAL A 64 30.47 24.78 -35.35
C VAL A 64 29.39 24.86 -36.42
N CYS A 65 28.20 25.30 -35.99
CA CYS A 65 27.04 25.41 -36.88
C CYS A 65 26.68 26.89 -37.13
N THR A 66 26.36 27.22 -38.38
CA THR A 66 25.70 28.48 -38.72
C THR A 66 24.19 28.21 -38.77
N VAL A 67 23.44 28.90 -37.92
CA VAL A 67 22.00 28.66 -37.73
C VAL A 67 21.21 29.91 -38.07
N ASN A 68 20.26 29.77 -38.97
CA ASN A 68 19.32 30.81 -39.34
C ASN A 68 18.07 30.70 -38.46
N VAL A 69 17.77 31.75 -37.70
CA VAL A 69 16.61 31.84 -36.83
C VAL A 69 15.57 32.84 -37.34
N GLY A 70 15.61 33.19 -38.61
CA GLY A 70 14.68 34.15 -39.25
C GLY A 70 15.04 35.62 -38.98
N GLU A 71 16.22 35.90 -38.47
CA GLU A 71 16.78 37.26 -38.25
C GLU A 71 17.79 37.58 -39.37
N GLU A 72 18.16 38.87 -39.54
CA GLU A 72 19.18 39.28 -40.56
C GLU A 72 20.52 38.63 -40.28
N ASP A 73 20.94 38.61 -38.99
CA ASP A 73 22.18 37.98 -38.54
C ASP A 73 22.00 36.50 -38.21
N LYS A 74 22.81 35.65 -38.80
CA LYS A 74 22.85 34.21 -38.49
C LYS A 74 23.66 33.96 -37.23
N LEU A 75 23.23 32.99 -36.44
CA LEU A 75 23.90 32.63 -35.19
C LEU A 75 24.98 31.57 -35.41
N GLN A 76 26.17 31.83 -34.88
CA GLN A 76 27.20 30.80 -34.74
C GLN A 76 26.95 30.03 -33.45
N ILE A 77 26.74 28.73 -33.53
CA ILE A 77 26.46 27.88 -32.38
C ILE A 77 27.40 26.68 -32.39
N VAL A 78 28.10 26.44 -31.28
CA VAL A 78 28.91 25.24 -31.07
C VAL A 78 28.04 24.14 -30.47
N CYS A 79 27.92 23.02 -31.18
CA CYS A 79 27.05 21.90 -30.79
C CYS A 79 27.86 20.59 -30.66
N GLY A 80 27.62 19.88 -29.55
CA GLY A 80 28.24 18.58 -29.27
C GLY A 80 27.37 17.37 -29.57
N ALA A 81 26.15 17.58 -30.07
CA ALA A 81 25.23 16.50 -30.35
C ALA A 81 25.69 15.65 -31.55
N PRO A 82 25.61 14.32 -31.46
CA PRO A 82 26.06 13.43 -32.54
C PRO A 82 25.19 13.51 -33.78
N ASN A 83 23.92 13.89 -33.64
CA ASN A 83 22.92 13.91 -34.71
C ASN A 83 22.71 15.30 -35.39
N VAL A 84 23.49 16.33 -34.99
CA VAL A 84 23.40 17.64 -35.69
C VAL A 84 23.98 17.57 -37.08
N ASP A 85 23.24 18.09 -38.12
CA ASP A 85 23.71 18.19 -39.48
C ASP A 85 23.15 19.44 -40.18
N ALA A 86 23.80 19.80 -41.29
CA ALA A 86 23.30 20.86 -42.19
C ALA A 86 21.98 20.41 -42.84
N GLY A 87 21.07 21.33 -43.07
CA GLY A 87 19.76 21.04 -43.65
C GLY A 87 18.67 20.71 -42.66
N GLN A 88 18.98 20.76 -41.35
CA GLN A 88 18.01 20.39 -40.30
C GLN A 88 17.27 21.61 -39.74
N TYR A 89 15.96 21.45 -39.51
CA TYR A 89 15.19 22.35 -38.64
C TYR A 89 15.34 21.89 -37.19
N VAL A 90 15.74 22.79 -36.30
CA VAL A 90 16.14 22.47 -34.90
C VAL A 90 15.55 23.48 -33.91
N ILE A 91 15.59 23.13 -32.64
CA ILE A 91 15.22 24.00 -31.54
C ILE A 91 16.45 24.82 -31.12
N VAL A 92 16.34 26.15 -31.09
CA VAL A 92 17.44 27.07 -30.74
C VAL A 92 17.08 27.95 -29.56
N ALA A 93 17.80 27.79 -28.48
CA ALA A 93 17.79 28.73 -27.37
C ALA A 93 18.77 29.88 -27.66
N LYS A 94 18.25 31.10 -27.89
CA LYS A 94 19.04 32.30 -28.16
C LYS A 94 19.75 32.82 -26.91
N VAL A 95 20.71 33.70 -27.05
CA VAL A 95 21.32 34.41 -25.94
C VAL A 95 20.26 35.15 -25.15
N GLY A 96 20.23 34.93 -23.81
CA GLY A 96 19.19 35.46 -22.91
C GLY A 96 18.03 34.46 -22.68
N ALA A 97 17.95 33.35 -23.43
CA ALA A 97 16.97 32.32 -23.19
C ALA A 97 17.10 31.72 -21.78
N THR A 98 15.97 31.37 -21.20
CA THR A 98 15.87 30.59 -19.97
C THR A 98 15.39 29.18 -20.35
N LEU A 99 16.02 28.18 -19.77
CA LEU A 99 15.64 26.75 -19.83
C LEU A 99 15.61 26.21 -18.41
N PRO A 100 14.98 25.09 -18.12
CA PRO A 100 14.96 24.49 -16.80
C PRO A 100 16.38 24.31 -16.23
N GLY A 101 16.70 25.09 -15.18
CA GLY A 101 18.03 25.08 -14.53
C GLY A 101 19.17 25.78 -15.26
N ILE A 102 18.97 26.33 -16.46
CA ILE A 102 20.02 26.95 -17.28
C ILE A 102 19.56 28.29 -17.86
N LYS A 103 20.44 29.30 -17.80
CA LYS A 103 20.26 30.56 -18.54
C LYS A 103 21.33 30.66 -19.63
N ILE A 104 20.92 30.79 -20.88
CA ILE A 104 21.82 30.84 -22.03
C ILE A 104 22.52 32.19 -22.11
N LYS A 105 23.86 32.16 -22.16
CA LYS A 105 24.71 33.31 -22.29
C LYS A 105 25.65 33.11 -23.51
N LYS A 106 26.10 34.20 -24.08
CA LYS A 106 27.19 34.19 -25.06
C LYS A 106 28.42 33.55 -24.38
N ALA A 107 28.92 32.44 -24.95
CA ALA A 107 30.01 31.67 -24.38
C ALA A 107 31.12 31.39 -25.39
N LYS A 108 32.33 31.12 -24.93
CA LYS A 108 33.43 30.61 -25.75
C LYS A 108 33.68 29.15 -25.36
N LEU A 109 33.43 28.24 -26.28
CA LEU A 109 33.70 26.83 -26.11
C LEU A 109 35.00 26.46 -26.82
N ARG A 110 36.05 26.14 -26.01
CA ARG A 110 37.42 25.88 -26.53
C ARG A 110 37.89 26.92 -27.57
N GLY A 111 37.67 28.21 -27.25
CA GLY A 111 38.13 29.32 -28.08
C GLY A 111 37.12 29.81 -29.14
N VAL A 112 36.16 28.99 -29.58
CA VAL A 112 35.12 29.35 -30.53
C VAL A 112 33.90 29.92 -29.84
N GLU A 113 33.40 31.06 -30.34
CA GLU A 113 32.22 31.73 -29.78
C GLU A 113 30.94 30.98 -30.14
N SER A 114 30.04 30.78 -29.14
CA SER A 114 28.69 30.26 -29.32
C SER A 114 27.67 31.33 -28.92
N GLN A 115 26.74 31.64 -29.81
CA GLN A 115 25.69 32.67 -29.66
C GLN A 115 24.32 32.08 -29.37
N GLY A 116 24.27 30.90 -28.73
CA GLY A 116 23.05 30.17 -28.41
C GLY A 116 23.35 28.70 -28.18
N MET A 117 22.29 27.91 -28.08
CA MET A 117 22.36 26.47 -27.94
C MET A 117 21.30 25.78 -28.82
N ILE A 118 21.68 24.74 -29.54
CA ILE A 118 20.71 23.82 -30.19
C ILE A 118 20.28 22.81 -29.15
N CYS A 119 18.99 22.69 -28.93
CA CYS A 119 18.45 21.98 -27.77
C CYS A 119 17.95 20.57 -28.11
N SER A 120 18.06 19.70 -27.11
CA SER A 120 17.34 18.46 -27.03
C SER A 120 15.98 18.69 -26.32
N LEU A 121 15.06 17.74 -26.39
CA LEU A 121 13.80 17.79 -25.65
C LEU A 121 14.03 17.73 -24.11
N LYS A 122 15.09 17.09 -23.66
CA LYS A 122 15.49 17.04 -22.24
C LYS A 122 15.83 18.42 -21.69
N GLU A 123 16.50 19.27 -22.48
CA GLU A 123 16.84 20.63 -22.05
C GLU A 123 15.61 21.53 -21.97
N LEU A 124 14.52 21.15 -22.63
CA LEU A 124 13.20 21.74 -22.48
C LEU A 124 12.39 21.14 -21.32
N GLY A 125 12.98 20.29 -20.49
CA GLY A 125 12.33 19.74 -19.31
C GLY A 125 11.56 18.42 -19.54
N LEU A 126 11.45 17.91 -20.78
CA LEU A 126 10.75 16.65 -21.01
C LEU A 126 11.50 15.47 -20.41
N ASN A 127 10.74 14.58 -19.78
CA ASN A 127 11.30 13.35 -19.19
C ASN A 127 11.81 12.42 -20.31
N GLN A 128 12.99 11.83 -20.11
CA GLN A 128 13.57 10.89 -21.09
C GLN A 128 12.68 9.68 -21.37
N SER A 129 11.79 9.31 -20.44
CA SER A 129 10.83 8.20 -20.62
C SER A 129 9.87 8.45 -21.78
N VAL A 130 9.49 9.70 -22.06
CA VAL A 130 8.55 10.08 -23.11
C VAL A 130 9.23 10.55 -24.39
N VAL A 131 10.52 10.86 -24.37
CA VAL A 131 11.26 11.29 -25.54
C VAL A 131 11.45 10.11 -26.53
N PRO A 132 11.16 10.29 -27.84
CA PRO A 132 11.40 9.27 -28.85
C PRO A 132 12.86 8.77 -28.82
N LYS A 133 13.07 7.47 -28.97
CA LYS A 133 14.41 6.84 -28.79
C LYS A 133 15.51 7.51 -29.64
N LYS A 134 15.19 7.94 -30.88
CA LYS A 134 16.12 8.60 -31.77
C LYS A 134 16.65 9.96 -31.31
N TYR A 135 15.95 10.61 -30.37
CA TYR A 135 16.32 11.92 -29.82
C TYR A 135 16.80 11.88 -28.36
N GLN A 136 16.93 10.69 -27.73
CA GLN A 136 17.37 10.57 -26.33
C GLN A 136 18.83 11.03 -26.12
N ASP A 137 19.69 10.76 -27.10
CA ASP A 137 21.14 11.06 -27.03
C ASP A 137 21.57 12.22 -27.92
N GLY A 138 20.65 13.07 -28.37
CA GLY A 138 20.97 14.17 -29.28
C GLY A 138 19.96 15.32 -29.20
N ILE A 139 20.10 16.23 -30.18
CA ILE A 139 19.17 17.33 -30.38
C ILE A 139 17.86 16.84 -31.00
N TYR A 140 16.77 17.60 -30.77
CA TYR A 140 15.53 17.38 -31.49
C TYR A 140 15.62 17.98 -32.92
N VAL A 141 15.20 17.22 -33.92
CA VAL A 141 15.17 17.61 -35.32
C VAL A 141 13.74 17.51 -35.82
N PHE A 142 13.19 18.61 -36.34
CA PHE A 142 11.86 18.58 -36.97
C PHE A 142 11.93 17.84 -38.30
N GLU A 143 10.96 16.97 -38.55
CA GLU A 143 10.92 16.14 -39.79
C GLU A 143 10.39 16.86 -41.01
N SER A 144 9.74 18.00 -40.80
CA SER A 144 9.18 18.84 -41.84
C SER A 144 9.67 20.27 -41.71
N GLU A 145 9.61 21.02 -42.79
CA GLU A 145 9.87 22.44 -42.83
C GLU A 145 9.04 23.20 -41.80
N GLN A 146 9.70 24.06 -41.01
CA GLN A 146 9.08 24.87 -39.98
C GLN A 146 9.33 26.38 -40.26
N LYS A 147 8.44 27.23 -39.77
CA LYS A 147 8.62 28.68 -39.90
C LYS A 147 9.80 29.12 -39.00
N LEU A 148 10.84 29.68 -39.62
CA LEU A 148 12.00 30.17 -38.91
C LEU A 148 11.65 31.29 -37.97
N GLY A 149 12.24 31.26 -36.77
CA GLY A 149 11.97 32.21 -35.66
C GLY A 149 10.61 32.00 -34.97
N ALA A 150 9.81 31.00 -35.37
CA ALA A 150 8.61 30.66 -34.60
C ALA A 150 8.98 30.23 -33.19
N ASP A 151 8.11 30.51 -32.25
CA ASP A 151 8.29 30.06 -30.85
C ASP A 151 8.26 28.51 -30.81
N ALA A 152 9.36 27.91 -30.37
CA ALA A 152 9.48 26.46 -30.30
C ALA A 152 8.56 25.84 -29.27
N VAL A 153 8.19 26.54 -28.20
CA VAL A 153 7.22 26.09 -27.20
C VAL A 153 5.84 25.89 -27.83
N GLU A 154 5.40 26.85 -28.65
CA GLU A 154 4.12 26.73 -29.37
C GLU A 154 4.15 25.65 -30.44
N VAL A 155 5.22 25.56 -31.23
CA VAL A 155 5.38 24.56 -32.32
C VAL A 155 5.39 23.14 -31.73
N LEU A 156 6.05 22.94 -30.59
CA LEU A 156 6.10 21.65 -29.91
C LEU A 156 4.86 21.36 -29.04
N GLY A 157 3.89 22.28 -28.98
CA GLY A 157 2.70 22.12 -28.12
C GLY A 157 2.99 22.02 -26.64
N LEU A 158 4.09 22.64 -26.17
CA LEU A 158 4.46 22.72 -24.75
C LEU A 158 3.75 23.88 -24.03
N ASN A 159 3.03 24.75 -24.75
CA ASN A 159 2.15 25.76 -24.17
C ASN A 159 0.85 25.10 -23.68
N ASP A 160 0.98 24.20 -22.73
CA ASP A 160 -0.11 23.37 -22.19
C ASP A 160 0.05 23.16 -20.69
N TYR A 161 -1.06 22.93 -20.01
CA TYR A 161 -1.11 22.47 -18.63
C TYR A 161 -1.46 21.00 -18.61
N ILE A 162 -0.76 20.24 -17.75
CA ILE A 162 -1.03 18.83 -17.54
C ILE A 162 -1.61 18.67 -16.16
N LEU A 163 -2.79 18.05 -16.08
CA LEU A 163 -3.42 17.65 -14.84
C LEU A 163 -3.05 16.18 -14.57
N ASP A 164 -2.50 15.88 -13.41
CA ASP A 164 -2.27 14.50 -12.98
C ASP A 164 -3.45 14.01 -12.15
N LEU A 165 -4.22 13.06 -12.71
CA LEU A 165 -5.44 12.54 -12.12
C LEU A 165 -5.18 11.21 -11.40
N SER A 166 -5.63 11.13 -10.15
CA SER A 166 -5.68 9.90 -9.34
C SER A 166 -7.06 9.25 -9.51
N ILE A 167 -7.15 8.30 -10.44
CA ILE A 167 -8.42 7.67 -10.80
C ILE A 167 -8.62 6.40 -9.97
N THR A 168 -9.68 6.40 -9.16
CA THR A 168 -10.07 5.24 -8.34
C THR A 168 -10.55 4.06 -9.20
N PRO A 169 -10.46 2.81 -8.72
CA PRO A 169 -10.82 1.63 -9.52
C PRO A 169 -12.28 1.60 -10.01
N ASN A 170 -13.21 2.23 -9.31
CA ASN A 170 -14.63 2.32 -9.70
C ASN A 170 -14.88 3.29 -10.87
N ARG A 171 -14.00 4.29 -11.06
CA ARG A 171 -14.14 5.32 -12.08
C ARG A 171 -13.32 5.02 -13.34
N ALA A 172 -13.40 3.77 -13.83
CA ALA A 172 -12.70 3.34 -15.04
C ALA A 172 -13.07 4.17 -16.29
N ASP A 173 -14.27 4.68 -16.36
CA ASP A 173 -14.75 5.60 -17.39
C ASP A 173 -13.85 6.84 -17.54
N ALA A 174 -13.36 7.38 -16.43
CA ALA A 174 -12.51 8.58 -16.41
C ALA A 174 -11.05 8.32 -16.85
N LEU A 175 -10.65 7.06 -17.15
CA LEU A 175 -9.34 6.73 -17.72
C LEU A 175 -9.21 7.07 -19.22
N SER A 176 -9.98 8.04 -19.69
CA SER A 176 -9.96 8.53 -21.08
C SER A 176 -10.33 10.02 -21.17
N MET A 177 -9.91 10.65 -22.27
CA MET A 177 -10.26 12.04 -22.53
C MET A 177 -11.76 12.24 -22.70
N ARG A 178 -12.45 11.30 -23.38
CA ARG A 178 -13.91 11.33 -23.55
C ARG A 178 -14.65 11.12 -22.22
N GLY A 179 -14.18 10.19 -21.39
CA GLY A 179 -14.77 9.96 -20.09
C GLY A 179 -14.65 11.18 -19.18
N LEU A 180 -13.49 11.83 -19.18
CA LEU A 180 -13.32 13.08 -18.44
C LEU A 180 -14.14 14.23 -19.04
N ALA A 181 -14.29 14.27 -20.37
CA ALA A 181 -15.15 15.27 -21.00
C ALA A 181 -16.61 15.13 -20.55
N TYR A 182 -17.13 13.92 -20.36
CA TYR A 182 -18.48 13.72 -19.77
C TYR A 182 -18.59 14.31 -18.36
N GLU A 183 -17.57 14.10 -17.53
CA GLU A 183 -17.53 14.69 -16.18
C GLU A 183 -17.50 16.21 -16.22
N LEU A 184 -16.66 16.79 -17.10
CA LEU A 184 -16.61 18.23 -17.29
C LEU A 184 -17.95 18.77 -17.82
N GLY A 185 -18.60 18.04 -18.74
CA GLY A 185 -19.94 18.37 -19.20
C GLY A 185 -20.93 18.51 -18.05
N ALA A 186 -20.91 17.58 -17.11
CA ALA A 186 -21.76 17.63 -15.92
C ALA A 186 -21.39 18.82 -15.00
N LEU A 187 -20.10 19.01 -14.71
CA LEU A 187 -19.61 20.08 -13.82
C LEU A 187 -19.82 21.48 -14.37
N TYR A 188 -19.85 21.64 -15.70
CA TYR A 188 -20.13 22.92 -16.38
C TYR A 188 -21.58 23.05 -16.89
N ASN A 189 -22.41 22.01 -16.65
CA ASN A 189 -23.75 21.93 -17.18
C ASN A 189 -23.81 22.15 -18.70
N GLN A 190 -22.92 21.48 -19.42
CA GLN A 190 -22.76 21.57 -20.87
C GLN A 190 -22.98 20.20 -21.51
N LYS A 191 -23.64 20.17 -22.66
CA LYS A 191 -23.74 18.95 -23.44
C LYS A 191 -22.42 18.69 -24.16
N VAL A 192 -21.84 17.53 -23.98
CA VAL A 192 -20.63 17.07 -24.68
C VAL A 192 -21.04 16.36 -25.96
N THR A 193 -20.38 16.71 -27.04
CA THR A 193 -20.57 16.05 -28.33
C THR A 193 -19.21 15.67 -28.90
N PHE A 194 -19.11 14.43 -29.37
CA PHE A 194 -17.91 13.96 -30.06
C PHE A 194 -18.23 13.91 -31.55
N ALA A 195 -17.23 14.23 -32.38
CA ALA A 195 -17.33 13.97 -33.80
C ALA A 195 -17.36 12.45 -34.02
N ASP A 196 -18.41 11.95 -34.64
CA ASP A 196 -18.46 10.57 -35.10
C ASP A 196 -17.50 10.39 -36.26
N SER A 197 -16.96 9.19 -36.42
CA SER A 197 -16.11 8.87 -37.58
C SER A 197 -16.95 8.96 -38.87
N GLU A 198 -16.50 9.77 -39.82
CA GLU A 198 -17.15 9.94 -41.14
C GLU A 198 -16.77 8.86 -42.14
N VAL A 199 -16.00 7.84 -41.71
CA VAL A 199 -15.54 6.77 -42.62
C VAL A 199 -16.74 5.90 -43.00
N GLU A 200 -17.11 5.96 -44.30
CA GLU A 200 -18.14 5.10 -44.87
C GLU A 200 -17.74 3.63 -44.77
N GLU A 201 -18.66 2.76 -44.35
CA GLU A 201 -18.44 1.31 -44.14
C GLU A 201 -18.39 0.51 -45.47
N ASN A 202 -17.95 1.09 -46.59
CA ASN A 202 -17.80 0.39 -47.85
C ASN A 202 -16.43 -0.32 -47.94
N TYR A 203 -16.20 -1.24 -46.96
CA TYR A 203 -14.97 -2.03 -46.92
C TYR A 203 -15.07 -3.28 -47.82
N SER A 204 -13.92 -3.72 -48.38
CA SER A 204 -13.83 -4.99 -49.09
C SER A 204 -14.01 -6.20 -48.13
N ASP A 205 -14.41 -7.34 -48.69
CA ASP A 205 -14.49 -8.59 -47.94
C ASP A 205 -13.14 -8.96 -47.33
N THR A 206 -13.17 -9.62 -46.15
CA THR A 206 -11.95 -10.07 -45.46
C THR A 206 -11.82 -11.58 -45.51
N GLU A 207 -10.58 -12.06 -45.59
CA GLU A 207 -10.24 -13.48 -45.40
C GLU A 207 -9.88 -13.79 -43.94
N LEU A 208 -9.77 -12.77 -43.08
CA LEU A 208 -9.45 -12.96 -41.65
C LEU A 208 -10.56 -13.73 -40.95
N LYS A 209 -10.18 -14.75 -40.18
CA LYS A 209 -11.08 -15.51 -39.31
C LYS A 209 -10.75 -15.24 -37.86
N VAL A 210 -11.74 -14.88 -37.07
CA VAL A 210 -11.64 -14.69 -35.64
C VAL A 210 -12.50 -15.71 -34.91
N VAL A 211 -11.91 -16.45 -34.00
CA VAL A 211 -12.59 -17.44 -33.14
C VAL A 211 -12.31 -17.10 -31.70
N VAL A 212 -13.35 -17.02 -30.88
CA VAL A 212 -13.25 -16.80 -29.45
C VAL A 212 -13.67 -18.07 -28.73
N GLU A 213 -12.72 -18.72 -28.06
CA GLU A 213 -12.94 -20.00 -27.32
C GLU A 213 -13.00 -19.81 -25.79
N SER A 214 -12.53 -18.64 -25.29
CA SER A 214 -12.49 -18.36 -23.85
C SER A 214 -13.63 -17.45 -23.42
N ASP A 215 -14.32 -17.82 -22.33
CA ASP A 215 -15.32 -16.99 -21.65
C ASP A 215 -14.73 -15.69 -21.06
N SER A 216 -13.42 -15.59 -20.93
CA SER A 216 -12.74 -14.38 -20.50
C SER A 216 -12.66 -13.29 -21.57
N CYS A 217 -13.11 -13.55 -22.80
CA CYS A 217 -13.24 -12.58 -23.87
C CYS A 217 -14.68 -12.53 -24.37
N LYS A 218 -15.41 -11.46 -24.04
CA LYS A 218 -16.80 -11.28 -24.48
C LYS A 218 -16.90 -10.73 -25.89
N ASN A 219 -16.05 -9.76 -26.22
CA ASN A 219 -16.03 -9.08 -27.51
C ASN A 219 -14.61 -9.04 -28.05
N TYR A 220 -14.47 -9.33 -29.33
CA TYR A 220 -13.22 -9.25 -30.05
C TYR A 220 -13.48 -8.89 -31.51
N LEU A 221 -12.94 -7.76 -31.96
CA LEU A 221 -12.97 -7.30 -33.34
C LEU A 221 -11.54 -7.30 -33.88
N GLY A 222 -11.37 -7.91 -35.05
CA GLY A 222 -10.19 -7.83 -35.88
C GLY A 222 -10.50 -7.08 -37.17
N GLN A 223 -9.65 -6.16 -37.59
CA GLN A 223 -9.81 -5.46 -38.87
C GLN A 223 -8.48 -5.36 -39.60
N VAL A 224 -8.48 -5.77 -40.91
CA VAL A 224 -7.29 -5.74 -41.75
C VAL A 224 -7.16 -4.39 -42.42
N VAL A 225 -5.97 -3.79 -42.33
CA VAL A 225 -5.58 -2.60 -43.07
C VAL A 225 -4.32 -2.93 -43.89
N LYS A 226 -4.38 -2.77 -45.19
CA LYS A 226 -3.31 -3.09 -46.15
C LYS A 226 -2.67 -1.84 -46.71
N ASN A 227 -1.47 -2.02 -47.30
CA ASN A 227 -0.72 -0.98 -48.00
C ASN A 227 -0.39 0.25 -47.11
N ILE A 228 -0.19 0.01 -45.81
CA ILE A 228 0.27 1.05 -44.89
C ILE A 228 1.75 1.39 -45.13
N GLU A 229 2.13 2.56 -44.70
CA GLU A 229 3.53 2.98 -44.58
C GLU A 229 3.83 3.29 -43.12
N VAL A 230 4.68 2.45 -42.51
CA VAL A 230 5.15 2.70 -41.14
C VAL A 230 6.24 3.77 -41.19
N LYS A 231 6.00 4.88 -40.48
CA LYS A 231 6.87 6.05 -40.40
C LYS A 231 6.67 6.75 -39.05
N ASP A 232 7.48 7.76 -38.79
CA ASP A 232 7.28 8.58 -37.62
C ASP A 232 5.92 9.29 -37.66
N SER A 233 5.31 9.42 -36.47
CA SER A 233 4.04 10.13 -36.32
C SER A 233 4.19 11.64 -36.63
N PRO A 234 3.14 12.31 -37.11
CA PRO A 234 3.15 13.76 -37.23
C PRO A 234 3.31 14.42 -35.86
N LEU A 235 3.88 15.61 -35.83
CA LEU A 235 4.23 16.31 -34.59
C LEU A 235 3.04 16.44 -33.62
N TRP A 236 1.83 16.73 -34.11
CA TRP A 236 0.66 16.85 -33.26
C TRP A 236 0.32 15.57 -32.49
N LEU A 237 0.52 14.41 -33.12
CA LEU A 237 0.28 13.11 -32.49
C LEU A 237 1.38 12.79 -31.48
N GLN A 238 2.65 13.02 -31.85
CA GLN A 238 3.79 12.87 -30.91
C GLN A 238 3.62 13.74 -29.68
N THR A 239 3.28 15.02 -29.84
CA THR A 239 3.07 15.96 -28.74
C THR A 239 1.98 15.49 -27.79
N ARG A 240 0.82 15.07 -28.29
CA ARG A 240 -0.30 14.59 -27.45
C ARG A 240 0.08 13.38 -26.62
N LEU A 241 0.83 12.44 -27.22
CA LEU A 241 1.32 11.27 -26.50
C LEU A 241 2.36 11.64 -25.44
N MET A 242 3.36 12.45 -25.79
CA MET A 242 4.38 12.91 -24.83
C MET A 242 3.77 13.66 -23.65
N ASN A 243 2.82 14.58 -23.92
CA ASN A 243 2.10 15.34 -22.89
C ASN A 243 1.20 14.45 -22.00
N SER A 244 0.86 13.25 -22.49
CA SER A 244 0.12 12.23 -21.74
C SER A 244 1.00 11.14 -21.12
N GLY A 245 2.33 11.31 -21.15
CA GLY A 245 3.28 10.38 -20.55
C GLY A 245 3.63 9.16 -21.38
N ILE A 246 3.22 9.12 -22.66
CA ILE A 246 3.48 8.00 -23.59
C ILE A 246 4.57 8.38 -24.57
N ARG A 247 5.54 7.47 -24.76
CA ARG A 247 6.61 7.66 -25.75
C ARG A 247 6.11 7.34 -27.16
N PRO A 248 6.23 8.26 -28.12
CA PRO A 248 5.99 7.98 -29.52
C PRO A 248 6.95 6.92 -30.10
N ILE A 249 6.42 6.02 -30.92
CA ILE A 249 7.15 4.90 -31.53
C ILE A 249 7.10 5.00 -33.07
N ASN A 250 5.90 4.88 -33.64
CA ASN A 250 5.60 5.06 -35.07
C ASN A 250 4.11 5.36 -35.23
N ASN A 251 3.72 5.82 -36.43
CA ASN A 251 2.35 6.25 -36.71
C ASN A 251 1.27 5.21 -36.39
N ILE A 252 1.53 3.92 -36.54
CA ILE A 252 0.54 2.85 -36.26
C ILE A 252 0.37 2.62 -34.77
N VAL A 253 1.47 2.40 -34.04
CA VAL A 253 1.46 2.19 -32.61
C VAL A 253 0.96 3.45 -31.88
N ASP A 254 1.34 4.62 -32.37
CA ASP A 254 0.94 5.90 -31.78
C ASP A 254 -0.56 6.17 -31.95
N ILE A 255 -1.14 5.77 -33.08
CA ILE A 255 -2.61 5.80 -33.28
C ILE A 255 -3.31 4.89 -32.28
N THR A 256 -2.84 3.66 -32.06
CA THR A 256 -3.45 2.76 -31.06
C THR A 256 -3.38 3.35 -29.65
N ASN A 257 -2.27 3.98 -29.28
CA ASN A 257 -2.11 4.69 -28.01
C ASN A 257 -2.96 5.95 -27.92
N PHE A 258 -3.11 6.68 -29.02
CA PHE A 258 -4.00 7.84 -29.05
C PHE A 258 -5.47 7.45 -28.81
N VAL A 259 -5.94 6.40 -29.48
CA VAL A 259 -7.31 5.88 -29.31
C VAL A 259 -7.50 5.34 -27.88
N LEU A 260 -6.50 4.67 -27.29
CA LEU A 260 -6.50 4.27 -25.89
C LEU A 260 -6.72 5.47 -24.95
N LEU A 261 -6.03 6.58 -25.18
CA LEU A 261 -6.19 7.81 -24.39
C LEU A 261 -7.52 8.51 -24.65
N GLU A 262 -7.94 8.58 -25.92
CA GLU A 262 -9.17 9.27 -26.32
C GLU A 262 -10.43 8.53 -25.83
N PHE A 263 -10.50 7.21 -26.07
CA PHE A 263 -11.71 6.39 -25.83
C PHE A 263 -11.64 5.58 -24.52
N GLY A 264 -10.47 5.36 -23.95
CA GLY A 264 -10.28 4.39 -22.85
C GLY A 264 -10.28 2.93 -23.34
N GLN A 265 -10.29 2.70 -24.66
CA GLN A 265 -10.28 1.38 -25.29
C GLN A 265 -8.85 1.02 -25.66
N PRO A 266 -8.20 0.05 -24.97
CA PRO A 266 -6.92 -0.45 -25.42
C PRO A 266 -7.04 -1.15 -26.78
N MET A 267 -6.10 -0.86 -27.66
CA MET A 267 -6.00 -1.45 -28.99
C MET A 267 -4.63 -2.06 -29.21
N HIS A 268 -4.55 -3.01 -30.12
CA HIS A 268 -3.30 -3.58 -30.58
C HIS A 268 -3.25 -3.68 -32.11
N ALA A 269 -2.07 -3.61 -32.68
CA ALA A 269 -1.83 -3.80 -34.09
C ALA A 269 -0.80 -4.94 -34.29
N PHE A 270 -1.20 -5.98 -35.00
CA PHE A 270 -0.33 -7.10 -35.38
C PHE A 270 0.16 -6.92 -36.82
N ASP A 271 1.39 -7.35 -37.13
CA ASP A 271 1.84 -7.54 -38.51
C ASP A 271 1.08 -8.74 -39.11
N LYS A 272 0.21 -8.45 -40.08
CA LYS A 272 -0.69 -9.44 -40.70
C LYS A 272 0.10 -10.53 -41.45
N ASP A 273 1.21 -10.19 -42.05
CA ASP A 273 2.00 -11.12 -42.85
C ASP A 273 2.70 -12.17 -41.95
N LEU A 274 2.93 -11.83 -40.67
CA LEU A 274 3.45 -12.75 -39.64
C LEU A 274 2.35 -13.56 -38.95
N VAL A 275 1.13 -13.01 -38.81
CA VAL A 275 -0.03 -13.69 -38.17
C VAL A 275 -0.75 -14.61 -39.15
N GLY A 276 -0.89 -14.19 -40.41
CA GLY A 276 -1.71 -14.88 -41.41
C GLY A 276 -3.17 -14.46 -41.36
N ASN A 277 -4.08 -15.42 -41.58
CA ASN A 277 -5.53 -15.17 -41.74
C ASN A 277 -6.37 -15.73 -40.58
N SER A 278 -5.77 -16.06 -39.45
CA SER A 278 -6.49 -16.63 -38.31
C SER A 278 -6.09 -15.97 -37.00
N ILE A 279 -7.07 -15.62 -36.20
CA ILE A 279 -6.90 -15.25 -34.79
C ILE A 279 -7.80 -16.16 -33.95
N VAL A 280 -7.22 -16.80 -32.93
CA VAL A 280 -7.97 -17.59 -31.96
C VAL A 280 -7.66 -17.06 -30.55
N VAL A 281 -8.70 -16.61 -29.87
CA VAL A 281 -8.63 -16.11 -28.48
C VAL A 281 -9.02 -17.23 -27.54
N ARG A 282 -8.09 -17.73 -26.76
CA ARG A 282 -8.25 -18.88 -25.88
C ARG A 282 -7.46 -18.74 -24.60
N ASN A 283 -7.64 -19.66 -23.70
CA ASN A 283 -6.72 -19.81 -22.57
C ASN A 283 -5.40 -20.45 -23.01
N ALA A 284 -4.31 -20.12 -22.34
CA ALA A 284 -3.01 -20.73 -22.59
C ALA A 284 -3.03 -22.25 -22.28
N LYS A 285 -2.13 -22.98 -22.90
CA LYS A 285 -1.93 -24.43 -22.66
C LYS A 285 -0.70 -24.62 -21.78
N GLU A 286 -0.66 -25.74 -21.05
CA GLU A 286 0.49 -26.12 -20.24
C GLU A 286 1.79 -26.10 -21.07
N GLY A 287 2.82 -25.42 -20.57
CA GLY A 287 4.13 -25.35 -21.20
C GLY A 287 4.25 -24.32 -22.33
N GLU A 288 3.21 -23.55 -22.65
CA GLU A 288 3.32 -22.47 -23.61
C GLU A 288 4.19 -21.32 -23.09
N VAL A 289 4.95 -20.71 -23.99
CA VAL A 289 5.89 -19.60 -23.70
C VAL A 289 5.66 -18.49 -24.73
N LEU A 290 5.75 -17.26 -24.28
CA LEU A 290 5.65 -16.08 -25.14
C LEU A 290 6.78 -15.08 -24.81
N GLU A 291 7.55 -14.68 -25.82
CA GLU A 291 8.40 -13.48 -25.71
C GLU A 291 7.54 -12.25 -25.94
N THR A 292 7.41 -11.40 -24.90
CA THR A 292 6.62 -10.17 -24.95
C THR A 292 7.41 -8.99 -25.54
N LEU A 293 6.74 -7.89 -25.87
CA LEU A 293 7.35 -6.71 -26.51
C LEU A 293 8.49 -6.06 -25.70
N ASP A 294 8.55 -6.30 -24.39
CA ASP A 294 9.66 -5.88 -23.52
C ASP A 294 10.92 -6.78 -23.65
N GLY A 295 10.83 -7.85 -24.45
CA GLY A 295 11.94 -8.77 -24.71
C GLY A 295 12.11 -9.88 -23.68
N GLU A 296 11.18 -9.99 -22.74
CA GLU A 296 11.20 -11.00 -21.68
C GLU A 296 10.40 -12.25 -22.11
N GLU A 297 10.98 -13.43 -21.86
CA GLU A 297 10.33 -14.72 -22.09
C GLU A 297 9.47 -15.09 -20.89
N ARG A 298 8.17 -15.32 -21.11
CA ARG A 298 7.19 -15.61 -20.06
C ARG A 298 6.60 -16.99 -20.23
N LYS A 299 6.66 -17.79 -19.16
CA LYS A 299 5.94 -19.07 -19.05
C LYS A 299 4.49 -18.80 -18.73
N LEU A 300 3.59 -19.22 -19.60
CA LEU A 300 2.17 -18.96 -19.48
C LEU A 300 1.51 -19.97 -18.54
N GLN A 301 0.48 -19.51 -17.83
CA GLN A 301 -0.37 -20.34 -16.98
C GLN A 301 -1.67 -20.67 -17.72
N GLU A 302 -2.30 -21.80 -17.46
CA GLU A 302 -3.58 -22.20 -18.09
C GLU A 302 -4.73 -21.21 -17.82
N SER A 303 -4.61 -20.38 -16.77
CA SER A 303 -5.55 -19.29 -16.46
C SER A 303 -5.34 -18.05 -17.33
N ASP A 304 -4.20 -17.91 -18.02
CA ASP A 304 -3.89 -16.74 -18.81
C ASP A 304 -4.68 -16.75 -20.11
N LEU A 305 -5.24 -15.58 -20.44
CA LEU A 305 -5.88 -15.38 -21.73
C LEU A 305 -4.82 -15.05 -22.79
N VAL A 306 -4.80 -15.80 -23.87
CA VAL A 306 -3.86 -15.57 -24.98
C VAL A 306 -4.58 -15.36 -26.30
N ILE A 307 -3.99 -14.52 -27.13
CA ILE A 307 -4.34 -14.35 -28.52
C ILE A 307 -3.33 -15.17 -29.33
N THR A 308 -3.80 -15.97 -30.27
CA THR A 308 -2.98 -16.87 -31.07
C THR A 308 -3.25 -16.71 -32.56
N ASP A 309 -2.29 -17.12 -33.40
CA ASP A 309 -2.46 -17.25 -34.87
C ASP A 309 -3.20 -18.52 -35.28
N GLY A 310 -3.80 -19.25 -34.32
CA GLY A 310 -4.40 -20.56 -34.45
C GLY A 310 -3.45 -21.71 -34.06
N THR A 311 -2.15 -21.42 -33.92
CA THR A 311 -1.13 -22.40 -33.52
C THR A 311 -0.38 -21.98 -32.25
N LYS A 312 0.23 -20.81 -32.23
CA LYS A 312 1.09 -20.31 -31.16
C LYS A 312 0.56 -18.98 -30.58
N PRO A 313 0.88 -18.66 -29.32
CA PRO A 313 0.59 -17.38 -28.72
C PRO A 313 1.28 -16.23 -29.48
N ILE A 314 0.55 -15.14 -29.70
CA ILE A 314 1.04 -13.88 -30.31
C ILE A 314 0.82 -12.68 -29.42
N ALA A 315 0.00 -12.81 -28.37
CA ALA A 315 -0.14 -11.81 -27.32
C ALA A 315 -0.66 -12.43 -26.03
N LEU A 316 -0.29 -11.83 -24.90
CA LEU A 316 -0.93 -12.02 -23.60
C LEU A 316 -2.13 -11.07 -23.56
N GLY A 317 -3.33 -11.65 -23.71
CA GLY A 317 -4.56 -10.88 -23.93
C GLY A 317 -4.79 -9.76 -22.94
N GLY A 318 -4.96 -8.54 -23.42
CA GLY A 318 -5.19 -7.33 -22.62
C GLY A 318 -4.02 -6.85 -21.77
N VAL A 319 -2.88 -7.53 -21.79
CA VAL A 319 -1.69 -7.18 -20.98
C VAL A 319 -0.56 -6.67 -21.88
N MET A 320 -0.03 -7.52 -22.78
CA MET A 320 1.08 -7.12 -23.65
C MET A 320 1.15 -7.98 -24.93
N GLY A 321 1.44 -7.35 -26.05
CA GLY A 321 1.68 -8.02 -27.32
C GLY A 321 2.94 -8.89 -27.31
N GLY A 322 2.98 -9.85 -28.22
CA GLY A 322 4.15 -10.67 -28.47
C GLY A 322 5.11 -10.01 -29.46
N LYS A 323 6.41 -10.19 -29.24
CA LYS A 323 7.45 -9.66 -30.14
C LYS A 323 7.45 -10.33 -31.51
N ASN A 324 6.94 -11.55 -31.59
CA ASN A 324 6.88 -12.34 -32.82
C ASN A 324 5.92 -11.83 -33.87
N THR A 325 5.08 -10.85 -33.57
CA THR A 325 4.11 -10.23 -34.50
C THR A 325 4.11 -8.69 -34.39
N GLU A 326 5.20 -8.12 -33.84
CA GLU A 326 5.39 -6.68 -33.69
C GLU A 326 5.39 -5.95 -35.03
N VAL A 327 4.74 -4.79 -35.08
CA VAL A 327 4.77 -3.88 -36.22
C VAL A 327 6.16 -3.27 -36.37
N SER A 328 6.80 -3.49 -37.50
CA SER A 328 8.14 -3.00 -37.82
C SER A 328 8.08 -1.99 -39.00
N ASN A 329 9.21 -1.33 -39.25
CA ASN A 329 9.31 -0.42 -40.41
C ASN A 329 9.07 -1.10 -41.78
N ASN A 330 9.10 -2.44 -41.83
CA ASN A 330 8.87 -3.20 -43.08
C ASN A 330 7.41 -3.67 -43.21
N THR A 331 6.61 -3.53 -42.17
CA THR A 331 5.20 -3.95 -42.15
C THR A 331 4.39 -3.15 -43.18
N LYS A 332 3.63 -3.86 -44.01
CA LYS A 332 2.72 -3.28 -45.02
C LYS A 332 1.27 -3.55 -44.77
N ASN A 333 0.97 -4.60 -44.04
CA ASN A 333 -0.37 -5.03 -43.73
C ASN A 333 -0.50 -5.29 -42.23
N ILE A 334 -1.57 -4.79 -41.60
CA ILE A 334 -1.80 -4.98 -40.19
C ILE A 334 -3.17 -5.58 -39.89
N ILE A 335 -3.30 -6.20 -38.74
CA ILE A 335 -4.59 -6.53 -38.12
C ILE A 335 -4.72 -5.63 -36.89
N LEU A 336 -5.73 -4.77 -36.88
CA LEU A 336 -6.13 -4.00 -35.71
C LEU A 336 -6.98 -4.89 -34.82
N GLU A 337 -6.71 -4.84 -33.52
CA GLU A 337 -7.49 -5.49 -32.46
C GLU A 337 -8.22 -4.45 -31.64
N SER A 338 -9.51 -4.68 -31.38
CA SER A 338 -10.30 -3.97 -30.37
C SER A 338 -11.19 -4.98 -29.63
N ALA A 339 -10.97 -5.17 -28.33
CA ALA A 339 -11.60 -6.25 -27.59
C ALA A 339 -12.13 -5.80 -26.22
N TYR A 340 -13.00 -6.63 -25.64
CA TYR A 340 -13.40 -6.55 -24.23
C TYR A 340 -13.03 -7.84 -23.52
N PHE A 341 -12.12 -7.74 -22.59
CA PHE A 341 -11.65 -8.85 -21.75
C PHE A 341 -12.21 -8.76 -20.33
N ASN A 342 -12.37 -9.91 -19.67
CA ASN A 342 -12.82 -9.97 -18.29
C ASN A 342 -11.82 -9.28 -17.33
N PRO A 343 -12.24 -8.24 -16.60
CA PRO A 343 -11.33 -7.45 -15.74
C PRO A 343 -10.58 -8.28 -14.70
N VAL A 344 -11.25 -9.29 -14.10
CA VAL A 344 -10.65 -10.14 -13.07
C VAL A 344 -9.57 -11.05 -13.67
N SER A 345 -9.80 -11.60 -14.87
CA SER A 345 -8.82 -12.40 -15.59
C SER A 345 -7.56 -11.58 -15.89
N ILE A 346 -7.72 -10.38 -16.47
CA ILE A 346 -6.57 -9.53 -16.81
C ILE A 346 -5.80 -9.09 -15.54
N ARG A 347 -6.48 -8.74 -14.46
CA ARG A 347 -5.83 -8.40 -13.19
C ARG A 347 -5.00 -9.55 -12.64
N ARG A 348 -5.51 -10.80 -12.69
CA ARG A 348 -4.80 -11.99 -12.22
C ARG A 348 -3.57 -12.28 -13.06
N THR A 349 -3.71 -12.24 -14.37
CA THR A 349 -2.60 -12.44 -15.31
C THR A 349 -1.52 -11.36 -15.14
N SER A 350 -1.91 -10.08 -15.09
CA SER A 350 -1.00 -8.95 -14.84
C SER A 350 -0.21 -9.14 -13.53
N ALA A 351 -0.88 -9.50 -12.45
CA ALA A 351 -0.26 -9.75 -11.15
C ALA A 351 0.66 -10.98 -11.15
N ALA A 352 0.25 -12.09 -11.77
CA ALA A 352 1.01 -13.33 -11.83
C ALA A 352 2.34 -13.17 -12.57
N HIS A 353 2.36 -12.36 -13.63
CA HIS A 353 3.55 -12.06 -14.42
C HIS A 353 4.31 -10.80 -13.95
N GLY A 354 3.84 -10.10 -12.92
CA GLY A 354 4.42 -8.84 -12.46
C GLY A 354 4.45 -7.77 -13.55
N LEU A 355 3.51 -7.81 -14.51
CA LEU A 355 3.49 -7.01 -15.73
C LEU A 355 2.30 -6.06 -15.75
N ARG A 356 2.55 -4.78 -15.57
CA ARG A 356 1.53 -3.73 -15.63
C ARG A 356 1.76 -2.81 -16.82
N SER A 357 0.76 -2.72 -17.68
CA SER A 357 0.75 -1.83 -18.85
C SER A 357 -0.45 -0.87 -18.80
N ASP A 358 -0.44 0.16 -19.65
CA ASP A 358 -1.57 1.06 -19.82
C ASP A 358 -2.85 0.33 -20.27
N SER A 359 -2.70 -0.74 -21.05
CA SER A 359 -3.80 -1.63 -21.44
C SER A 359 -4.34 -2.42 -20.26
N SER A 360 -3.47 -3.13 -19.50
CA SER A 360 -3.90 -3.92 -18.36
C SER A 360 -4.54 -3.05 -17.27
N ALA A 361 -4.03 -1.84 -17.04
CA ALA A 361 -4.57 -0.89 -16.07
C ALA A 361 -6.00 -0.43 -16.40
N ARG A 362 -6.39 -0.42 -17.68
CA ARG A 362 -7.75 -0.12 -18.12
C ARG A 362 -8.64 -1.35 -18.08
N PHE A 363 -8.19 -2.46 -18.66
CA PHE A 363 -8.96 -3.71 -18.66
C PHE A 363 -9.27 -4.22 -17.25
N GLU A 364 -8.30 -4.16 -16.33
CA GLU A 364 -8.49 -4.65 -14.93
C GLU A 364 -9.55 -3.87 -14.14
N LYS A 365 -9.78 -2.60 -14.51
CA LYS A 365 -10.82 -1.75 -13.91
C LYS A 365 -12.16 -1.85 -14.64
N GLY A 366 -12.15 -2.38 -15.85
CA GLY A 366 -13.31 -2.46 -16.76
C GLY A 366 -13.35 -1.29 -17.72
N ILE A 367 -13.59 -1.60 -18.99
CA ILE A 367 -13.82 -0.63 -20.07
C ILE A 367 -15.27 -0.71 -20.52
N ASP A 368 -15.73 0.22 -21.37
CA ASP A 368 -17.07 0.15 -21.97
C ASP A 368 -17.17 -1.06 -22.90
N PRO A 369 -18.05 -2.04 -22.62
CA PRO A 369 -18.23 -3.23 -23.45
C PRO A 369 -18.79 -2.96 -24.85
N ASN A 370 -19.31 -1.76 -25.11
CA ASN A 370 -19.89 -1.39 -26.41
C ASN A 370 -18.97 -0.49 -27.25
N MET A 371 -17.75 -0.16 -26.79
CA MET A 371 -16.89 0.84 -27.43
C MET A 371 -15.99 0.28 -28.55
N GLN A 372 -15.87 -1.05 -28.70
CA GLN A 372 -14.90 -1.68 -29.62
C GLN A 372 -15.03 -1.21 -31.05
N LYS A 373 -16.27 -1.12 -31.58
CA LYS A 373 -16.51 -0.70 -32.96
C LYS A 373 -16.16 0.77 -33.20
N ALA A 374 -16.54 1.66 -32.30
CA ALA A 374 -16.24 3.08 -32.43
C ALA A 374 -14.73 3.36 -32.35
N ALA A 375 -14.03 2.65 -31.46
CA ALA A 375 -12.58 2.79 -31.29
C ALA A 375 -11.80 2.30 -32.52
N ILE A 376 -12.17 1.13 -33.07
CA ILE A 376 -11.47 0.61 -34.26
C ILE A 376 -11.73 1.49 -35.50
N GLN A 377 -12.95 2.03 -35.64
CA GLN A 377 -13.25 3.00 -36.71
C GLN A 377 -12.41 4.27 -36.56
N ARG A 378 -12.25 4.81 -35.36
CA ARG A 378 -11.37 5.97 -35.11
C ARG A 378 -9.91 5.69 -35.48
N ALA A 379 -9.41 4.50 -35.12
CA ALA A 379 -8.05 4.11 -35.52
C ALA A 379 -7.91 4.01 -37.03
N VAL A 380 -8.89 3.42 -37.74
CA VAL A 380 -8.91 3.32 -39.20
C VAL A 380 -8.94 4.71 -39.86
N GLU A 381 -9.76 5.64 -39.37
CA GLU A 381 -9.82 7.03 -39.84
C GLU A 381 -8.42 7.68 -39.77
N LEU A 382 -7.76 7.61 -38.65
CA LEU A 382 -6.43 8.18 -38.44
C LEU A 382 -5.36 7.50 -39.31
N ILE A 383 -5.47 6.18 -39.53
CA ILE A 383 -4.56 5.47 -40.43
C ILE A 383 -4.75 5.91 -41.86
N LEU A 384 -5.99 6.07 -42.33
CA LEU A 384 -6.29 6.56 -43.69
C LEU A 384 -5.79 7.99 -43.91
N GLU A 385 -5.90 8.84 -42.87
CA GLU A 385 -5.35 10.20 -42.89
C GLU A 385 -3.81 10.20 -43.07
N LEU A 386 -3.11 9.35 -42.30
CA LEU A 386 -1.66 9.29 -42.30
C LEU A 386 -1.06 8.41 -43.41
N CYS A 387 -1.85 7.48 -43.96
CA CYS A 387 -1.47 6.54 -45.00
C CYS A 387 -2.51 6.56 -46.13
N PRO A 388 -2.51 7.57 -47.00
CA PRO A 388 -3.57 7.77 -48.01
C PRO A 388 -3.72 6.62 -49.03
N ASN A 389 -2.71 5.73 -49.14
CA ASN A 389 -2.76 4.56 -50.03
C ASN A 389 -3.28 3.29 -49.30
N ALA A 390 -3.58 3.39 -48.03
CA ALA A 390 -4.08 2.26 -47.28
C ALA A 390 -5.47 1.83 -47.75
N THR A 391 -5.73 0.53 -47.68
CA THR A 391 -7.03 -0.08 -47.99
C THR A 391 -7.51 -0.89 -46.79
N VAL A 392 -8.80 -0.84 -46.52
CA VAL A 392 -9.41 -1.43 -45.36
C VAL A 392 -10.36 -2.55 -45.74
N GLU A 393 -10.26 -3.68 -45.02
CA GLU A 393 -11.21 -4.78 -45.17
C GLU A 393 -12.31 -4.68 -44.09
N ALA A 394 -13.41 -5.38 -44.29
CA ALA A 394 -14.49 -5.44 -43.28
C ALA A 394 -13.98 -6.01 -41.95
N SER A 395 -14.45 -5.44 -40.86
CA SER A 395 -14.18 -5.97 -39.52
C SER A 395 -14.85 -7.33 -39.30
N VAL A 396 -14.18 -8.23 -38.62
CA VAL A 396 -14.68 -9.59 -38.31
C VAL A 396 -14.44 -9.91 -36.83
N GLY A 397 -15.34 -10.67 -36.25
CA GLY A 397 -15.20 -11.11 -34.89
C GLY A 397 -16.53 -11.33 -34.17
N VAL A 398 -16.46 -11.33 -32.84
CA VAL A 398 -17.60 -11.54 -31.94
C VAL A 398 -17.91 -10.23 -31.23
N VAL A 399 -19.12 -9.73 -31.37
CA VAL A 399 -19.61 -8.54 -30.67
C VAL A 399 -20.94 -8.85 -30.00
N ASN A 400 -20.95 -8.89 -28.70
CA ASN A 400 -22.13 -9.02 -27.88
C ASN A 400 -22.48 -7.65 -27.32
N LYS A 401 -23.57 -7.05 -27.78
CA LYS A 401 -24.02 -5.77 -27.27
C LYS A 401 -24.48 -5.93 -25.83
N GLU A 402 -23.91 -5.16 -24.93
CA GLU A 402 -24.38 -5.07 -23.54
C GLU A 402 -25.54 -4.08 -23.45
N GLU A 403 -26.62 -4.47 -22.79
CA GLU A 403 -27.76 -3.59 -22.56
C GLU A 403 -27.50 -2.65 -21.37
N GLU A 404 -28.05 -1.43 -21.45
CA GLU A 404 -27.98 -0.48 -20.34
C GLU A 404 -28.77 -1.01 -19.14
N LYS A 405 -28.20 -0.89 -17.96
CA LYS A 405 -28.87 -1.26 -16.72
C LYS A 405 -29.87 -0.17 -16.33
N GLU A 406 -30.98 -0.59 -15.72
CA GLU A 406 -31.96 0.32 -15.16
C GLU A 406 -31.91 0.30 -13.63
N VAL A 407 -31.88 1.48 -13.02
CA VAL A 407 -31.99 1.65 -11.57
C VAL A 407 -33.18 2.56 -11.25
N VAL A 408 -34.13 2.03 -10.49
CA VAL A 408 -35.33 2.79 -10.07
C VAL A 408 -35.11 3.38 -8.69
N ILE A 409 -35.33 4.70 -8.55
CA ILE A 409 -35.14 5.46 -7.32
C ILE A 409 -36.20 6.54 -7.19
N SER A 410 -36.53 7.01 -5.98
CA SER A 410 -37.42 8.14 -5.80
C SER A 410 -36.70 9.40 -5.31
N THR A 411 -37.24 10.56 -5.67
CA THR A 411 -36.79 11.86 -5.16
C THR A 411 -36.75 11.88 -3.63
N SER A 412 -37.81 11.35 -2.99
CA SER A 412 -37.87 11.27 -1.52
C SER A 412 -36.78 10.38 -0.92
N TYR A 413 -36.40 9.29 -1.58
CA TYR A 413 -35.27 8.42 -1.14
C TYR A 413 -33.95 9.20 -1.15
N ILE A 414 -33.61 9.88 -2.25
CA ILE A 414 -32.39 10.68 -2.38
C ILE A 414 -32.36 11.77 -1.31
N ASN A 415 -33.42 12.55 -1.17
CA ASN A 415 -33.49 13.62 -0.20
C ASN A 415 -33.38 13.13 1.25
N ASN A 416 -34.04 12.03 1.60
CA ASN A 416 -33.93 11.45 2.95
C ASN A 416 -32.53 10.90 3.24
N TYR A 417 -31.88 10.29 2.23
CA TYR A 417 -30.54 9.73 2.38
C TYR A 417 -29.49 10.82 2.60
N LEU A 418 -29.57 11.91 1.85
CA LEU A 418 -28.64 13.02 1.89
C LEU A 418 -28.98 14.07 2.98
N GLY A 419 -30.23 14.09 3.47
CA GLY A 419 -30.69 15.11 4.40
C GLY A 419 -30.87 16.50 3.77
N ILE A 420 -31.23 16.55 2.47
CA ILE A 420 -31.44 17.75 1.68
C ILE A 420 -32.88 17.79 1.13
N THR A 421 -33.20 18.86 0.36
CA THR A 421 -34.49 19.00 -0.30
C THR A 421 -34.23 19.49 -1.71
N LEU A 422 -34.08 18.58 -2.66
CA LEU A 422 -34.00 18.85 -4.08
C LEU A 422 -35.35 18.48 -4.73
N SER A 423 -35.75 19.23 -5.74
CA SER A 423 -36.92 18.87 -6.56
C SER A 423 -36.58 17.69 -7.49
N THR A 424 -37.63 17.06 -8.04
CA THR A 424 -37.47 15.99 -9.03
C THR A 424 -36.76 16.49 -10.29
N GLU A 425 -37.04 17.71 -10.72
CA GLU A 425 -36.44 18.38 -11.87
C GLU A 425 -34.95 18.64 -11.66
N GLU A 426 -34.54 19.09 -10.47
CA GLU A 426 -33.11 19.31 -10.13
C GLU A 426 -32.34 18.02 -10.16
N ILE A 427 -32.86 16.95 -9.54
CA ILE A 427 -32.24 15.62 -9.54
C ILE A 427 -32.15 15.08 -10.97
N THR A 428 -33.22 15.18 -11.74
CA THR A 428 -33.24 14.75 -13.15
C THR A 428 -32.17 15.50 -13.96
N SER A 429 -32.09 16.82 -13.82
CA SER A 429 -31.09 17.65 -14.51
C SER A 429 -29.66 17.24 -14.17
N ILE A 430 -29.38 16.92 -12.91
CA ILE A 430 -28.09 16.43 -12.49
C ILE A 430 -27.75 15.10 -13.17
N LEU A 431 -28.67 14.14 -13.15
CA LEU A 431 -28.44 12.82 -13.75
C LEU A 431 -28.30 12.91 -15.28
N GLU A 432 -29.10 13.72 -15.93
CA GLU A 432 -29.03 13.96 -17.38
C GLU A 432 -27.73 14.68 -17.79
N SER A 433 -27.20 15.58 -16.94
CA SER A 433 -25.91 16.22 -17.20
C SER A 433 -24.75 15.21 -17.27
N LEU A 434 -24.85 14.09 -16.55
CA LEU A 434 -23.94 12.93 -16.61
C LEU A 434 -24.21 12.03 -17.83
N SER A 435 -25.14 12.46 -18.73
CA SER A 435 -25.58 11.70 -19.89
C SER A 435 -26.26 10.36 -19.53
N PHE A 436 -27.00 10.34 -18.41
CA PHE A 436 -27.92 9.26 -18.09
C PHE A 436 -29.29 9.57 -18.72
N SER A 437 -30.02 8.54 -19.11
CA SER A 437 -31.40 8.71 -19.59
C SER A 437 -32.34 8.50 -18.40
N VAL A 438 -33.24 9.48 -18.15
CA VAL A 438 -34.11 9.46 -16.98
C VAL A 438 -35.57 9.51 -17.42
N GLU A 439 -36.35 8.51 -17.02
CA GLU A 439 -37.82 8.49 -17.21
C GLU A 439 -38.48 8.86 -15.88
N VAL A 440 -39.29 9.92 -15.87
CA VAL A 440 -39.92 10.47 -14.66
C VAL A 440 -41.39 10.04 -14.58
N ASN A 441 -41.74 9.39 -13.45
CA ASN A 441 -43.14 9.05 -13.14
C ASN A 441 -43.51 9.53 -11.73
N GLY A 442 -43.94 10.78 -11.64
CA GLY A 442 -44.18 11.45 -10.36
C GLY A 442 -42.88 11.68 -9.59
N GLU A 443 -42.74 11.04 -8.42
CA GLU A 443 -41.50 11.07 -7.64
C GLU A 443 -40.53 9.94 -8.02
N GLU A 444 -40.97 8.97 -8.80
CA GLU A 444 -40.16 7.83 -9.20
C GLU A 444 -39.38 8.14 -10.46
N LEU A 445 -38.07 7.82 -10.42
CA LEU A 445 -37.13 8.01 -11.51
C LEU A 445 -36.63 6.64 -11.94
N THR A 446 -36.82 6.28 -13.20
CA THR A 446 -36.14 5.13 -13.83
C THR A 446 -34.96 5.65 -14.60
N VAL A 447 -33.76 5.33 -14.11
CA VAL A 447 -32.48 5.83 -14.64
C VAL A 447 -31.81 4.73 -15.43
N LYS A 448 -31.57 4.95 -16.74
CA LYS A 448 -30.79 4.07 -17.60
C LYS A 448 -29.31 4.45 -17.50
N ILE A 449 -28.50 3.48 -17.12
CA ILE A 449 -27.06 3.66 -16.85
C ILE A 449 -26.29 3.29 -18.11
N PRO A 450 -25.51 4.22 -18.70
CA PRO A 450 -24.70 3.93 -19.88
C PRO A 450 -23.63 2.90 -19.54
N THR A 451 -23.32 2.03 -20.49
CA THR A 451 -22.41 0.88 -20.29
C THR A 451 -20.98 1.26 -19.90
N ARG A 452 -20.58 2.52 -20.16
CA ARG A 452 -19.30 3.06 -19.67
C ARG A 452 -19.22 3.22 -18.14
N ARG A 453 -20.38 3.18 -17.42
CA ARG A 453 -20.47 3.33 -15.96
C ARG A 453 -20.83 1.98 -15.30
N PRO A 454 -19.91 1.00 -15.31
CA PRO A 454 -20.16 -0.32 -14.71
C PRO A 454 -20.26 -0.27 -13.18
N ASP A 455 -19.77 0.79 -12.55
CA ASP A 455 -19.77 1.07 -11.12
C ASP A 455 -21.18 1.34 -10.57
N ILE A 456 -22.10 1.81 -11.39
CA ILE A 456 -23.46 2.14 -10.97
C ILE A 456 -24.37 0.92 -11.12
N SER A 457 -24.89 0.42 -10.00
CA SER A 457 -25.72 -0.79 -9.98
C SER A 457 -26.86 -0.76 -8.97
N ILE A 458 -26.78 0.08 -7.95
CA ILE A 458 -27.76 0.21 -6.86
C ILE A 458 -28.17 1.67 -6.65
N LYS A 459 -29.25 1.85 -5.87
CA LYS A 459 -29.79 3.20 -5.57
C LYS A 459 -28.79 4.14 -4.94
N GLN A 460 -27.91 3.60 -4.09
CA GLN A 460 -26.89 4.39 -3.39
C GLN A 460 -25.86 4.98 -4.34
N ASP A 461 -25.55 4.30 -5.43
CA ASP A 461 -24.63 4.81 -6.45
C ASP A 461 -25.24 6.06 -7.13
N LEU A 462 -26.55 6.06 -7.39
CA LEU A 462 -27.24 7.26 -7.91
C LEU A 462 -27.30 8.40 -6.89
N VAL A 463 -27.43 8.08 -5.60
CA VAL A 463 -27.34 9.10 -4.54
C VAL A 463 -25.96 9.77 -4.54
N GLU A 464 -24.89 8.98 -4.72
CA GLU A 464 -23.53 9.49 -4.86
C GLU A 464 -23.38 10.41 -6.07
N GLU A 465 -23.90 10.01 -7.21
CA GLU A 465 -23.86 10.85 -8.43
C GLU A 465 -24.55 12.20 -8.23
N VAL A 466 -25.70 12.18 -7.57
CA VAL A 466 -26.45 13.42 -7.29
C VAL A 466 -25.65 14.33 -6.36
N ILE A 467 -25.12 13.81 -5.24
CA ILE A 467 -24.45 14.66 -4.25
C ILE A 467 -23.11 15.20 -4.76
N ARG A 468 -22.32 14.42 -5.51
CA ARG A 468 -21.03 14.88 -6.00
C ARG A 468 -21.14 16.01 -7.03
N ILE A 469 -22.20 16.00 -7.88
CA ILE A 469 -22.47 17.08 -8.84
C ILE A 469 -23.18 18.26 -8.17
N TYR A 470 -24.12 18.00 -7.24
CA TYR A 470 -24.73 19.06 -6.42
C TYR A 470 -23.68 19.78 -5.57
N GLY A 471 -22.67 19.05 -5.10
CA GLY A 471 -21.55 19.54 -4.29
C GLY A 471 -21.71 19.25 -2.80
N TYR A 472 -20.75 18.54 -2.23
CA TYR A 472 -20.71 18.21 -0.80
C TYR A 472 -20.69 19.45 0.10
N ASP A 473 -20.14 20.56 -0.37
CA ASP A 473 -20.09 21.83 0.37
C ASP A 473 -21.48 22.43 0.62
N ASN A 474 -22.48 22.02 -0.14
CA ASN A 474 -23.87 22.45 0.03
C ASN A 474 -24.61 21.67 1.12
N LEU A 475 -23.99 20.62 1.70
CA LEU A 475 -24.56 19.86 2.80
C LEU A 475 -24.43 20.62 4.13
N ALA A 476 -25.54 20.86 4.80
CA ALA A 476 -25.53 21.44 6.14
C ALA A 476 -25.04 20.40 7.17
N SER A 477 -24.06 20.79 7.99
CA SER A 477 -23.64 19.96 9.12
C SER A 477 -24.78 19.89 10.15
N THR A 478 -25.20 18.65 10.47
CA THR A 478 -26.26 18.42 11.46
C THR A 478 -25.81 17.46 12.55
N LEU A 479 -26.37 17.60 13.74
CA LEU A 479 -26.15 16.61 14.80
C LEU A 479 -26.98 15.35 14.54
N PRO A 480 -26.42 14.15 14.81
CA PRO A 480 -27.18 12.90 14.70
C PRO A 480 -28.44 12.93 15.55
N LYS A 481 -29.57 12.54 14.99
CA LYS A 481 -30.83 12.36 15.72
C LYS A 481 -30.95 10.92 16.18
N PHE A 482 -30.87 10.69 17.48
CA PHE A 482 -31.01 9.37 18.07
C PHE A 482 -32.44 9.20 18.62
N SER A 483 -33.08 8.09 18.29
CA SER A 483 -34.35 7.70 18.85
C SER A 483 -34.26 7.24 20.32
N LYS A 484 -33.07 6.81 20.73
CA LYS A 484 -32.77 6.38 22.11
C LYS A 484 -31.38 6.81 22.50
N THR A 485 -31.22 7.33 23.71
CA THR A 485 -29.92 7.58 24.31
C THR A 485 -29.34 6.24 24.80
N THR A 486 -28.23 5.83 24.23
CA THR A 486 -27.46 4.67 24.71
C THR A 486 -26.40 5.14 25.69
N LYS A 487 -26.34 4.50 26.87
CA LYS A 487 -25.28 4.79 27.82
C LYS A 487 -23.98 4.24 27.30
N GLY A 488 -23.09 5.13 26.87
CA GLY A 488 -21.74 4.79 26.48
C GLY A 488 -20.90 4.33 27.69
N GLY A 489 -19.81 3.66 27.45
CA GLY A 489 -18.85 3.25 28.47
C GLY A 489 -17.86 2.21 27.98
N LEU A 490 -16.78 2.04 28.74
CA LEU A 490 -15.80 1.00 28.47
C LEU A 490 -16.31 -0.36 28.95
N THR A 491 -16.03 -1.40 28.21
CA THR A 491 -16.16 -2.79 28.70
C THR A 491 -15.21 -3.03 29.86
N TYR A 492 -15.42 -4.13 30.57
CA TYR A 492 -14.54 -4.51 31.67
C TYR A 492 -13.09 -4.68 31.20
N SER A 493 -12.87 -5.41 30.11
CA SER A 493 -11.54 -5.62 29.54
C SER A 493 -10.87 -4.31 29.14
N GLN A 494 -11.60 -3.39 28.50
CA GLN A 494 -11.06 -2.09 28.14
C GLN A 494 -10.67 -1.25 29.36
N ARG A 495 -11.43 -1.33 30.45
CA ARG A 495 -11.07 -0.66 31.72
C ARG A 495 -9.84 -1.31 32.35
N ALA A 496 -9.80 -2.64 32.44
CA ALA A 496 -8.67 -3.37 33.01
C ALA A 496 -7.36 -3.04 32.26
N ILE A 497 -7.37 -3.07 30.92
CA ILE A 497 -6.19 -2.72 30.10
C ILE A 497 -5.75 -1.27 30.36
N ARG A 498 -6.69 -0.32 30.41
CA ARG A 498 -6.37 1.09 30.72
C ARG A 498 -5.78 1.27 32.10
N ASP A 499 -6.35 0.58 33.08
CA ASP A 499 -5.89 0.68 34.46
C ASP A 499 -4.50 0.06 34.63
N LEU A 500 -4.24 -1.11 34.01
CA LEU A 500 -2.91 -1.71 33.99
C LEU A 500 -1.86 -0.79 33.40
N ARG A 501 -2.14 -0.20 32.21
CA ARG A 501 -1.22 0.78 31.62
C ARG A 501 -0.90 1.93 32.56
N LYS A 502 -1.92 2.52 33.21
CA LYS A 502 -1.72 3.60 34.17
C LYS A 502 -0.88 3.18 35.36
N VAL A 503 -1.12 1.98 35.88
CA VAL A 503 -0.36 1.43 37.02
C VAL A 503 1.11 1.30 36.62
N TYR A 504 1.41 0.67 35.47
CA TYR A 504 2.80 0.48 35.03
C TYR A 504 3.51 1.80 34.71
N VAL A 505 2.83 2.75 34.08
CA VAL A 505 3.39 4.10 33.89
C VAL A 505 3.68 4.77 35.25
N GLY A 506 2.80 4.57 36.23
CA GLY A 506 3.03 5.04 37.63
C GLY A 506 4.22 4.35 38.31
N LEU A 507 4.56 3.13 37.91
CA LEU A 507 5.72 2.37 38.38
C LEU A 507 7.01 2.72 37.61
N GLY A 508 6.94 3.66 36.65
CA GLY A 508 8.07 4.14 35.87
C GLY A 508 8.35 3.36 34.58
N PHE A 509 7.42 2.54 34.11
CA PHE A 509 7.53 1.90 32.80
C PHE A 509 7.18 2.86 31.67
N ASN A 510 7.85 2.68 30.54
CA ASN A 510 7.48 3.28 29.28
C ASN A 510 6.63 2.29 28.48
N ASP A 511 5.40 2.71 28.14
CA ASP A 511 4.52 1.95 27.22
C ASP A 511 5.07 1.99 25.80
N THR A 512 5.32 0.85 25.20
CA THR A 512 5.91 0.72 23.88
C THR A 512 4.94 0.09 22.90
N ILE A 513 5.12 0.41 21.61
CA ILE A 513 4.38 -0.18 20.50
C ILE A 513 5.40 -0.63 19.46
N ASN A 514 5.56 -1.95 19.34
CA ASN A 514 6.45 -2.55 18.36
C ASN A 514 5.65 -3.12 17.18
N TYR A 515 6.32 -3.35 16.06
CA TYR A 515 5.69 -3.96 14.88
C TYR A 515 5.17 -5.36 15.19
N SER A 516 3.98 -5.66 14.66
CA SER A 516 3.43 -7.02 14.70
C SER A 516 4.13 -7.97 13.71
N LEU A 517 4.81 -7.41 12.71
CA LEU A 517 5.64 -8.15 11.77
C LEU A 517 7.10 -8.14 12.25
N VAL A 518 7.69 -9.31 12.27
CA VAL A 518 9.09 -9.56 12.66
C VAL A 518 9.75 -10.43 11.58
N SER A 519 11.04 -10.75 11.74
CA SER A 519 11.71 -11.73 10.89
C SER A 519 11.12 -13.13 11.12
N ASP A 520 11.31 -14.03 10.16
CA ASP A 520 10.83 -15.40 10.25
C ASP A 520 11.46 -16.13 11.46
N GLU A 521 12.71 -15.83 11.76
CA GLU A 521 13.46 -16.38 12.90
C GLU A 521 12.91 -15.86 14.24
N GLU A 522 12.68 -14.55 14.36
CA GLU A 522 12.17 -13.93 15.59
C GLU A 522 10.73 -14.32 15.90
N SER A 523 9.94 -14.71 14.89
CA SER A 523 8.51 -14.96 15.03
C SER A 523 8.14 -16.05 16.03
N THR A 524 9.02 -17.00 16.25
CA THR A 524 8.83 -18.15 17.17
C THR A 524 9.77 -18.15 18.38
N GLN A 525 10.52 -17.08 18.59
CA GLN A 525 11.36 -16.95 19.79
C GLN A 525 10.49 -16.65 21.02
N TYR A 526 10.89 -17.22 22.18
CA TYR A 526 10.22 -17.01 23.48
C TYR A 526 8.76 -17.46 23.51
N THR A 527 8.39 -18.44 22.70
CA THR A 527 7.04 -19.04 22.72
C THR A 527 7.01 -20.27 23.61
N LEU A 528 5.91 -20.44 24.37
CA LEU A 528 5.73 -21.63 25.22
C LEU A 528 5.21 -22.83 24.42
N ASP A 529 4.45 -22.56 23.35
CA ASP A 529 3.86 -23.57 22.49
C ASP A 529 4.32 -23.38 21.04
N ASN A 530 4.44 -24.48 20.31
CA ASN A 530 4.74 -24.44 18.89
C ASN A 530 3.47 -24.25 18.06
N HIS A 531 3.29 -23.07 17.50
CA HIS A 531 2.23 -22.74 16.56
C HIS A 531 2.77 -22.56 15.15
N HIS A 532 1.91 -22.74 14.15
CA HIS A 532 2.27 -22.45 12.77
C HIS A 532 2.53 -20.95 12.59
N LYS A 533 3.55 -20.64 11.80
CA LYS A 533 3.89 -19.26 11.43
C LYS A 533 2.86 -18.71 10.45
N VAL A 534 2.62 -17.43 10.53
CA VAL A 534 1.78 -16.69 9.57
C VAL A 534 2.68 -15.70 8.84
N ARG A 535 3.07 -16.06 7.63
CA ARG A 535 3.98 -15.27 6.79
C ARG A 535 3.19 -14.48 5.75
N LEU A 536 3.62 -13.24 5.47
CA LEU A 536 3.07 -12.46 4.37
C LEU A 536 3.46 -13.08 3.02
N MET A 537 2.54 -13.06 2.06
CA MET A 537 2.77 -13.57 0.71
C MET A 537 3.85 -12.77 -0.04
N MET A 538 3.86 -11.44 0.14
CA MET A 538 4.83 -10.53 -0.46
C MET A 538 5.30 -9.51 0.59
N PRO A 539 6.25 -9.87 1.46
CA PRO A 539 6.76 -8.94 2.46
C PRO A 539 7.61 -7.85 1.81
N MET A 540 7.52 -6.63 2.30
CA MET A 540 8.37 -5.53 1.83
C MET A 540 9.85 -5.75 2.19
N THR A 541 10.11 -6.39 3.33
CA THR A 541 11.46 -6.75 3.81
C THR A 541 11.40 -8.09 4.55
N GLU A 542 12.49 -8.85 4.53
CA GLU A 542 12.60 -10.11 5.28
C GLU A 542 12.54 -9.89 6.80
N THR A 543 12.94 -8.72 7.28
CA THR A 543 12.88 -8.36 8.71
C THR A 543 11.46 -8.10 9.21
N HIS A 544 10.47 -7.95 8.32
CA HIS A 544 9.06 -7.71 8.63
C HIS A 544 8.17 -8.61 7.76
N SER A 545 8.44 -9.91 7.77
CA SER A 545 7.81 -10.88 6.89
C SER A 545 6.77 -11.78 7.56
N THR A 546 6.83 -11.93 8.88
CA THR A 546 6.07 -12.93 9.63
C THR A 546 5.40 -12.31 10.87
N LEU A 547 4.17 -12.71 11.18
CA LEU A 547 3.47 -12.24 12.38
C LEU A 547 4.10 -12.83 13.64
N ARG A 548 4.30 -11.97 14.65
CA ARG A 548 4.90 -12.32 15.95
C ARG A 548 4.02 -13.26 16.77
N GLN A 549 4.64 -14.22 17.46
CA GLN A 549 4.00 -15.10 18.45
C GLN A 549 4.36 -14.72 19.89
N SER A 550 5.29 -13.79 20.09
CA SER A 550 5.69 -13.19 21.36
C SER A 550 5.95 -11.69 21.19
N LEU A 551 5.81 -10.91 22.26
CA LEU A 551 6.16 -9.48 22.30
C LEU A 551 7.65 -9.27 22.64
N ILE A 552 8.31 -10.27 23.24
CA ILE A 552 9.68 -10.16 23.76
C ILE A 552 10.71 -9.78 22.68
N PRO A 553 10.73 -10.37 21.47
CA PRO A 553 11.69 -9.96 20.45
C PRO A 553 11.65 -8.47 20.13
N GLY A 554 10.44 -7.90 20.00
CA GLY A 554 10.25 -6.46 19.79
C GLY A 554 10.74 -5.61 20.94
N LEU A 555 10.46 -6.04 22.20
CA LEU A 555 10.95 -5.35 23.39
C LEU A 555 12.47 -5.38 23.49
N LEU A 556 13.11 -6.53 23.21
CA LEU A 556 14.58 -6.66 23.23
C LEU A 556 15.23 -5.78 22.15
N ASN A 557 14.66 -5.69 20.97
CA ASN A 557 15.12 -4.79 19.92
C ASN A 557 15.00 -3.32 20.36
N THR A 558 13.94 -2.98 21.10
CA THR A 558 13.76 -1.64 21.68
C THR A 558 14.78 -1.37 22.80
N VAL A 559 15.06 -2.35 23.67
CA VAL A 559 16.14 -2.24 24.68
C VAL A 559 17.47 -2.01 24.00
N GLN A 560 17.84 -2.85 23.02
CA GLN A 560 19.08 -2.74 22.25
C GLN A 560 19.23 -1.35 21.63
N TYR A 561 18.17 -0.85 20.99
CA TYR A 561 18.16 0.49 20.37
C TYR A 561 18.48 1.60 21.38
N ASN A 562 17.91 1.53 22.56
CA ASN A 562 18.08 2.54 23.61
C ASN A 562 19.44 2.41 24.30
N VAL A 563 19.90 1.19 24.63
CA VAL A 563 21.22 0.93 25.23
C VAL A 563 22.33 1.42 24.32
N ALA A 564 22.26 1.18 23.01
CA ALA A 564 23.19 1.72 22.02
C ALA A 564 23.24 3.27 22.04
N ARG A 565 22.18 3.93 22.54
CA ARG A 565 22.09 5.40 22.71
C ARG A 565 22.36 5.85 24.14
N LYS A 566 22.98 5.00 24.92
CA LYS A 566 23.43 5.27 26.31
C LYS A 566 22.29 5.40 27.34
N GLN A 567 21.07 4.98 26.98
CA GLN A 567 19.98 4.80 27.96
C GLN A 567 20.10 3.40 28.53
N LYS A 568 20.66 3.27 29.74
CA LYS A 568 21.04 1.97 30.33
C LYS A 568 19.96 1.42 31.25
N ASP A 569 19.20 2.29 31.90
CA ASP A 569 18.21 1.95 32.90
C ASP A 569 16.82 2.05 32.27
N LEU A 570 16.25 0.90 31.95
CA LEU A 570 15.03 0.82 31.18
C LEU A 570 14.00 -0.09 31.84
N LYS A 571 12.76 0.37 31.87
CA LYS A 571 11.57 -0.41 32.20
C LYS A 571 10.56 -0.20 31.06
N LEU A 572 10.40 -1.22 30.22
CA LEU A 572 9.53 -1.19 29.04
C LEU A 572 8.34 -2.11 29.23
N LEU A 573 7.17 -1.67 28.79
CA LEU A 573 5.94 -2.45 28.79
C LEU A 573 5.36 -2.47 27.36
N GLU A 574 4.84 -3.60 26.94
CA GLU A 574 3.96 -3.68 25.77
C GLU A 574 2.71 -4.49 26.09
N ILE A 575 1.54 -3.95 25.75
CA ILE A 575 0.29 -4.70 25.69
C ILE A 575 -0.12 -4.77 24.23
N GLY A 576 0.03 -5.95 23.64
CA GLY A 576 -0.13 -6.16 22.20
C GLY A 576 -0.70 -7.54 21.85
N ARG A 577 -1.11 -7.70 20.59
CA ARG A 577 -1.57 -8.99 20.09
C ARG A 577 -0.41 -9.81 19.56
N VAL A 578 -0.52 -11.11 19.78
CA VAL A 578 0.29 -12.16 19.18
C VAL A 578 -0.60 -13.05 18.32
N PHE A 579 -0.01 -13.78 17.36
CA PHE A 579 -0.77 -14.43 16.29
C PHE A 579 -0.36 -15.89 16.16
N PHE A 580 -1.31 -16.79 16.27
CA PHE A 580 -1.08 -18.23 16.20
C PHE A 580 -1.78 -18.83 14.99
N GLY A 581 -0.99 -19.28 14.00
CA GLY A 581 -1.52 -19.93 12.79
C GLY A 581 -2.05 -21.34 13.08
N SER A 582 -3.05 -21.76 12.30
CA SER A 582 -3.62 -23.11 12.34
C SER A 582 -2.89 -24.11 11.43
N GLY A 583 -2.06 -23.60 10.49
CA GLY A 583 -1.45 -24.39 9.41
C GLY A 583 -2.32 -24.48 8.15
N ASP A 584 -3.50 -23.87 8.15
CA ASP A 584 -4.35 -23.69 6.97
C ASP A 584 -4.41 -22.19 6.63
N ASP A 585 -3.89 -21.82 5.46
CA ASP A 585 -3.82 -20.42 5.01
C ASP A 585 -5.19 -19.79 4.76
N ASN A 586 -6.25 -20.57 4.69
CA ASN A 586 -7.63 -20.08 4.55
C ASN A 586 -8.28 -19.75 5.89
N ILE A 587 -7.64 -20.10 7.01
CA ILE A 587 -8.16 -19.85 8.36
C ILE A 587 -7.42 -18.67 8.98
N GLN A 588 -8.17 -17.69 9.45
CA GLN A 588 -7.63 -16.54 10.18
C GLN A 588 -6.83 -17.01 11.41
N PRO A 589 -5.63 -16.45 11.66
CA PRO A 589 -4.86 -16.80 12.84
C PRO A 589 -5.62 -16.44 14.13
N LYS A 590 -5.39 -17.21 15.17
CA LYS A 590 -5.90 -16.85 16.50
C LYS A 590 -5.09 -15.66 17.04
N GLU A 591 -5.77 -14.56 17.30
CA GLU A 591 -5.19 -13.38 17.93
C GLU A 591 -5.40 -13.46 19.45
N THR A 592 -4.34 -13.30 20.23
CA THR A 592 -4.39 -13.29 21.70
C THR A 592 -3.70 -12.04 22.22
N LEU A 593 -4.30 -11.40 23.21
CA LEU A 593 -3.72 -10.23 23.85
C LEU A 593 -2.72 -10.64 24.92
N TYR A 594 -1.49 -10.20 24.76
CA TYR A 594 -0.41 -10.44 25.72
C TYR A 594 0.02 -9.13 26.39
N LEU A 595 0.56 -9.26 27.59
CA LEU A 595 1.28 -8.20 28.28
C LEU A 595 2.69 -8.70 28.54
N SER A 596 3.68 -7.92 28.14
CA SER A 596 5.09 -8.23 28.31
C SER A 596 5.85 -7.03 28.86
N GLY A 597 6.83 -7.29 29.73
CA GLY A 597 7.75 -6.28 30.23
C GLY A 597 9.20 -6.67 30.00
N ALA A 598 10.05 -5.68 29.80
CA ALA A 598 11.52 -5.83 29.72
C ALA A 598 12.19 -4.79 30.61
N LEU A 599 13.11 -5.27 31.48
CA LEU A 599 13.78 -4.46 32.47
C LEU A 599 15.29 -4.69 32.41
N THR A 600 16.07 -3.63 32.47
CA THR A 600 17.55 -3.69 32.51
C THR A 600 18.12 -2.50 33.26
N GLY A 601 19.31 -2.66 33.86
CA GLY A 601 20.06 -1.59 34.51
C GLY A 601 19.72 -1.43 36.00
N GLU A 602 19.68 -0.20 36.48
CA GLU A 602 19.45 0.13 37.88
C GLU A 602 17.99 0.46 38.12
N GLU A 603 17.40 -0.11 39.16
CA GLU A 603 16.04 0.18 39.65
C GLU A 603 15.95 1.58 40.21
N ASN A 604 16.86 1.89 41.12
CA ASN A 604 17.01 3.19 41.77
C ASN A 604 18.49 3.54 41.83
N SER A 605 18.82 4.76 41.50
CA SER A 605 20.19 5.28 41.59
C SER A 605 20.19 6.67 42.21
N THR A 606 20.65 6.76 43.46
CA THR A 606 20.81 8.06 44.14
C THR A 606 22.30 8.36 44.26
N LYS A 607 22.89 8.94 43.19
CA LYS A 607 24.33 9.17 43.07
C LYS A 607 24.95 9.90 44.29
N TRP A 608 24.24 10.87 44.85
CA TRP A 608 24.76 11.65 45.97
C TRP A 608 24.71 10.89 47.33
N LEU A 609 23.85 9.87 47.48
CA LEU A 609 23.84 8.97 48.62
C LEU A 609 24.71 7.72 48.42
N ASN A 610 25.20 7.53 47.19
CA ASN A 610 25.94 6.35 46.77
C ASN A 610 25.13 5.05 46.92
N GLU A 611 23.82 5.13 46.78
CA GLU A 611 22.88 4.02 46.86
C GLU A 611 22.44 3.68 45.41
N SER A 612 22.58 2.42 45.05
CA SER A 612 21.99 1.87 43.82
C SER A 612 21.49 0.46 44.05
N SER A 613 20.35 0.12 43.47
CA SER A 613 19.83 -1.23 43.39
C SER A 613 19.75 -1.66 41.94
N VAL A 614 20.34 -2.78 41.62
CA VAL A 614 20.29 -3.37 40.28
C VAL A 614 19.01 -4.17 40.14
N ILE A 615 18.41 -4.11 38.94
CA ILE A 615 17.25 -4.95 38.61
C ILE A 615 17.68 -6.42 38.65
N ASP A 616 16.91 -7.23 39.34
CA ASP A 616 17.11 -8.67 39.42
C ASP A 616 15.79 -9.43 39.13
N PHE A 617 15.83 -10.75 39.28
CA PHE A 617 14.65 -11.61 39.07
C PHE A 617 13.51 -11.22 40.02
N TYR A 618 13.79 -10.92 41.28
CA TYR A 618 12.74 -10.61 42.28
C TYR A 618 12.13 -9.22 42.05
N THR A 619 12.93 -8.27 41.57
CA THR A 619 12.46 -6.96 41.15
C THR A 619 11.47 -7.11 39.97
N ALA A 620 11.82 -7.91 38.98
CA ALA A 620 10.96 -8.18 37.82
C ALA A 620 9.69 -8.94 38.25
N LYS A 621 9.81 -9.91 39.15
CA LYS A 621 8.69 -10.67 39.73
C LYS A 621 7.74 -9.76 40.47
N GLY A 622 8.24 -8.86 41.33
CA GLY A 622 7.40 -7.89 42.05
C GLY A 622 6.59 -6.99 41.07
N TYR A 623 7.18 -6.55 39.99
CA TYR A 623 6.44 -5.81 38.95
C TYR A 623 5.37 -6.65 38.24
N LEU A 624 5.63 -7.92 38.00
CA LEU A 624 4.63 -8.83 37.45
C LEU A 624 3.48 -9.08 38.44
N GLU A 625 3.77 -9.23 39.69
CA GLU A 625 2.76 -9.48 40.77
C GLU A 625 1.75 -8.34 40.91
N VAL A 626 2.14 -7.10 40.59
CA VAL A 626 1.24 -5.94 40.61
C VAL A 626 0.01 -6.16 39.73
N ILE A 627 0.13 -6.91 38.61
CA ILE A 627 -1.00 -7.23 37.73
C ILE A 627 -2.04 -8.05 38.51
N PHE A 628 -1.56 -9.08 39.18
CA PHE A 628 -2.43 -10.06 39.89
C PHE A 628 -3.09 -9.42 41.10
N GLU A 629 -2.36 -8.63 41.87
CA GLU A 629 -2.92 -7.83 42.97
C GLU A 629 -4.00 -6.87 42.46
N ARG A 630 -3.71 -6.13 41.36
CA ARG A 630 -4.64 -5.15 40.79
C ARG A 630 -5.93 -5.80 40.31
N LEU A 631 -5.84 -7.03 39.84
CA LEU A 631 -6.97 -7.80 39.32
C LEU A 631 -7.60 -8.76 40.36
N GLY A 632 -7.06 -8.81 41.58
CA GLY A 632 -7.53 -9.66 42.67
C GLY A 632 -7.30 -11.15 42.42
N LEU A 633 -6.17 -11.49 41.87
CA LEU A 633 -5.78 -12.86 41.49
C LEU A 633 -4.50 -13.35 42.17
N ASP A 634 -3.90 -12.55 43.06
CA ASP A 634 -2.63 -12.81 43.73
C ASP A 634 -2.58 -14.17 44.44
N GLU A 635 -3.65 -14.57 45.14
CA GLU A 635 -3.76 -15.87 45.84
C GLU A 635 -3.84 -17.09 44.89
N LYS A 636 -4.05 -16.86 43.56
CA LYS A 636 -4.22 -17.93 42.58
C LYS A 636 -2.95 -18.14 41.72
N VAL A 637 -1.96 -17.29 41.88
CA VAL A 637 -0.76 -17.32 41.07
C VAL A 637 0.32 -18.17 41.69
N SER A 638 0.94 -19.03 40.89
CA SER A 638 2.10 -19.81 41.33
C SER A 638 3.20 -19.77 40.27
N TYR A 639 4.41 -19.97 40.69
CA TYR A 639 5.61 -19.95 39.85
C TYR A 639 6.30 -21.32 39.94
N LYS A 640 6.69 -21.87 38.80
CA LYS A 640 7.46 -23.12 38.73
C LYS A 640 8.73 -22.91 37.97
N LYS A 641 9.86 -23.31 38.51
CA LYS A 641 11.14 -23.25 37.82
C LYS A 641 11.09 -24.14 36.58
N GLU A 642 11.37 -23.56 35.43
CA GLU A 642 11.41 -24.28 34.16
C GLU A 642 12.49 -23.70 33.26
N LYS A 643 12.90 -24.50 32.26
CA LYS A 643 13.85 -24.07 31.22
C LYS A 643 13.08 -23.66 29.96
N ILE A 644 13.25 -22.42 29.57
CA ILE A 644 12.64 -21.87 28.37
C ILE A 644 13.79 -21.49 27.41
N ASP A 645 13.62 -21.79 26.13
CA ASP A 645 14.65 -21.49 25.14
C ASP A 645 14.89 -19.98 25.04
N GLY A 646 16.15 -19.58 24.93
CA GLY A 646 16.56 -18.17 24.94
C GLY A 646 16.60 -17.52 26.34
N MET A 647 16.20 -18.23 27.39
CA MET A 647 16.21 -17.74 28.78
C MET A 647 17.34 -18.36 29.62
N HIS A 648 17.70 -17.69 30.70
CA HIS A 648 18.71 -18.17 31.64
C HIS A 648 18.22 -19.44 32.38
N PRO A 649 18.95 -20.57 32.32
CA PRO A 649 18.49 -21.89 32.79
C PRO A 649 18.23 -21.98 34.31
N GLY A 650 18.73 -21.04 35.09
CA GLY A 650 18.59 -21.03 36.57
C GLY A 650 17.79 -19.84 37.10
N ARG A 651 17.41 -18.90 36.25
CA ARG A 651 16.67 -17.67 36.65
C ARG A 651 15.44 -17.48 35.78
N THR A 652 14.67 -18.56 35.58
CA THR A 652 13.44 -18.58 34.75
C THR A 652 12.37 -19.41 35.46
N ALA A 653 11.14 -18.94 35.38
CA ALA A 653 9.98 -19.62 35.92
C ALA A 653 8.76 -19.46 35.00
N GLU A 654 8.00 -20.52 34.86
CA GLU A 654 6.65 -20.48 34.31
C GLU A 654 5.68 -19.85 35.30
N VAL A 655 4.66 -19.16 34.83
CA VAL A 655 3.63 -18.50 35.62
C VAL A 655 2.30 -19.19 35.40
N TYR A 656 1.70 -19.65 36.48
CA TYR A 656 0.42 -20.34 36.45
C TYR A 656 -0.67 -19.53 37.15
N LEU A 657 -1.88 -19.59 36.62
CA LEU A 657 -3.09 -19.11 37.31
C LEU A 657 -3.98 -20.32 37.60
N GLY A 658 -3.99 -20.74 38.85
CA GLY A 658 -4.48 -22.07 39.26
C GLY A 658 -3.61 -23.16 38.59
N GLU A 659 -4.23 -24.02 37.77
CA GLU A 659 -3.52 -25.08 37.07
C GLU A 659 -3.11 -24.66 35.64
N LYS A 660 -3.52 -23.46 35.17
CA LYS A 660 -3.33 -23.01 33.82
C LYS A 660 -2.03 -22.25 33.65
N LEU A 661 -1.18 -22.70 32.74
CA LEU A 661 0.00 -21.95 32.32
C LEU A 661 -0.44 -20.69 31.56
N ILE A 662 -0.03 -19.52 32.07
CA ILE A 662 -0.41 -18.22 31.49
C ILE A 662 0.77 -17.44 30.93
N GLY A 663 2.00 -17.85 31.20
CA GLY A 663 3.18 -17.13 30.74
C GLY A 663 4.45 -17.52 31.49
N PHE A 664 5.44 -16.67 31.44
CA PHE A 664 6.74 -16.89 32.10
C PHE A 664 7.43 -15.59 32.49
N ILE A 665 8.45 -15.70 33.31
CA ILE A 665 9.33 -14.63 33.74
C ILE A 665 10.76 -15.15 33.85
N GLY A 666 11.75 -14.34 33.51
CA GLY A 666 13.16 -14.72 33.73
C GLY A 666 14.14 -13.73 33.15
N GLU A 667 15.42 -14.09 33.30
CA GLU A 667 16.55 -13.40 32.70
C GLU A 667 16.77 -13.93 31.28
N ILE A 668 17.10 -13.05 30.35
CA ILE A 668 17.52 -13.43 28.99
C ILE A 668 18.85 -14.18 29.08
N HIS A 669 19.01 -15.26 28.31
CA HIS A 669 20.22 -16.06 28.32
C HIS A 669 21.47 -15.20 28.05
N PRO A 670 22.56 -15.32 28.82
CA PRO A 670 23.74 -14.46 28.69
C PRO A 670 24.37 -14.44 27.29
N VAL A 671 24.28 -15.55 26.55
CA VAL A 671 24.78 -15.61 25.17
C VAL A 671 23.89 -14.73 24.27
N VAL A 672 22.57 -14.84 24.40
CA VAL A 672 21.62 -14.01 23.64
C VAL A 672 21.79 -12.54 23.98
N ALA A 673 21.96 -12.22 25.26
CA ALA A 673 22.21 -10.85 25.71
C ALA A 673 23.51 -10.30 25.11
N SER A 674 24.57 -11.10 25.08
CA SER A 674 25.86 -10.73 24.46
C SER A 674 25.73 -10.52 22.96
N ASP A 675 25.01 -11.38 22.25
CA ASP A 675 24.83 -11.27 20.79
C ASP A 675 24.02 -10.01 20.39
N LYS A 676 23.17 -9.51 21.30
CA LYS A 676 22.39 -8.29 21.11
C LYS A 676 22.99 -7.06 21.80
N ASP A 677 24.22 -7.13 22.32
CA ASP A 677 24.88 -6.06 23.10
C ASP A 677 24.01 -5.54 24.28
N LEU A 678 23.31 -6.45 24.95
CA LEU A 678 22.48 -6.13 26.11
C LEU A 678 23.22 -6.42 27.42
N ASN A 679 22.91 -5.64 28.45
CA ASN A 679 23.22 -5.98 29.84
C ASN A 679 22.29 -7.08 30.34
N GLU A 680 22.43 -7.50 31.61
CA GLU A 680 21.47 -8.36 32.29
C GLU A 680 20.06 -7.76 32.07
N THR A 681 19.18 -8.52 31.41
CA THR A 681 17.84 -8.09 31.07
C THR A 681 16.84 -9.13 31.51
N TYR A 682 15.87 -8.68 32.29
CA TYR A 682 14.78 -9.51 32.78
C TYR A 682 13.53 -9.21 31.97
N VAL A 683 12.78 -10.27 31.62
CA VAL A 683 11.53 -10.15 30.87
C VAL A 683 10.45 -10.99 31.54
N PHE A 684 9.22 -10.56 31.35
CA PHE A 684 8.04 -11.37 31.63
C PHE A 684 7.04 -11.23 30.49
N GLU A 685 6.31 -12.29 30.22
CA GLU A 685 5.22 -12.28 29.25
C GLU A 685 4.06 -13.12 29.76
N ILE A 686 2.83 -12.59 29.69
CA ILE A 686 1.62 -13.29 30.14
C ILE A 686 0.47 -13.12 29.14
N ASN A 687 -0.36 -14.15 29.04
CA ASN A 687 -1.62 -14.12 28.30
C ASN A 687 -2.65 -13.26 29.06
N LEU A 688 -2.77 -12.01 28.66
CA LEU A 688 -3.61 -11.03 29.33
C LEU A 688 -5.11 -11.32 29.14
N ASP A 689 -5.52 -11.92 28.02
CA ASP A 689 -6.93 -12.30 27.81
C ASP A 689 -7.39 -13.31 28.87
N GLU A 690 -6.56 -14.30 29.19
CA GLU A 690 -6.84 -15.29 30.21
C GLU A 690 -6.90 -14.65 31.62
N VAL A 691 -5.93 -13.83 31.93
CA VAL A 691 -5.87 -13.13 33.23
C VAL A 691 -7.09 -12.22 33.41
N ILE A 692 -7.47 -11.44 32.40
CA ILE A 692 -8.66 -10.59 32.50
C ILE A 692 -9.95 -11.42 32.59
N SER A 693 -10.00 -12.59 31.92
CA SER A 693 -11.20 -13.43 31.93
C SER A 693 -11.50 -13.97 33.35
N GLU A 694 -10.45 -14.29 34.11
CA GLU A 694 -10.55 -14.79 35.48
C GLU A 694 -10.76 -13.66 36.53
N SER A 695 -10.43 -12.41 36.16
CA SER A 695 -10.45 -11.26 37.07
C SER A 695 -11.82 -10.63 37.31
N LYS A 696 -12.93 -11.29 36.99
CA LYS A 696 -14.30 -10.75 37.08
C LYS A 696 -14.80 -10.61 38.53
N VAL A 697 -13.96 -10.87 39.51
CA VAL A 697 -14.32 -10.80 40.92
C VAL A 697 -14.39 -9.35 41.40
N LYS A 698 -15.54 -8.93 41.90
CA LYS A 698 -15.65 -7.63 42.57
C LYS A 698 -14.89 -7.69 43.88
N PRO A 699 -14.11 -6.64 44.27
CA PRO A 699 -13.49 -6.56 45.59
C PRO A 699 -14.56 -6.83 46.68
N ARG A 700 -14.25 -7.73 47.54
CA ARG A 700 -15.12 -8.05 48.67
C ARG A 700 -14.56 -7.41 49.93
N TYR A 701 -15.35 -6.61 50.61
CA TYR A 701 -14.97 -6.05 51.87
C TYR A 701 -14.90 -7.18 52.93
N GLU A 702 -13.78 -7.25 53.66
CA GLU A 702 -13.63 -8.05 54.86
C GLU A 702 -13.38 -7.11 56.05
N GLU A 703 -14.08 -7.40 57.15
CA GLU A 703 -13.94 -6.61 58.38
C GLU A 703 -12.54 -6.87 58.99
N VAL A 704 -11.85 -5.79 59.35
CA VAL A 704 -10.58 -5.90 60.07
C VAL A 704 -10.82 -6.47 61.43
N THR A 705 -10.07 -7.53 61.82
CA THR A 705 -10.22 -8.17 63.13
C THR A 705 -9.91 -7.19 64.26
N LYS A 706 -10.69 -7.30 65.35
CA LYS A 706 -10.48 -6.55 66.62
C LYS A 706 -9.48 -7.22 67.51
N TYR A 707 -9.14 -8.44 67.24
CA TYR A 707 -8.30 -9.27 68.07
C TYR A 707 -6.86 -9.24 67.62
N PRO A 708 -5.87 -9.16 68.56
CA PRO A 708 -4.47 -9.10 68.22
C PRO A 708 -3.98 -10.41 67.59
N GLU A 709 -3.10 -10.28 66.67
CA GLU A 709 -2.36 -11.37 66.00
C GLU A 709 -1.17 -11.80 66.92
N ILE A 710 -0.79 -13.06 66.78
CA ILE A 710 0.41 -13.60 67.42
C ILE A 710 1.33 -14.13 66.35
N THR A 711 2.59 -13.71 66.37
CA THR A 711 3.62 -14.17 65.37
C THR A 711 4.57 -15.17 66.02
N ARG A 712 5.07 -16.12 65.23
CA ARG A 712 6.16 -17.03 65.60
C ARG A 712 7.14 -17.13 64.45
N ASP A 713 8.41 -16.97 64.79
CA ASP A 713 9.49 -17.11 63.82
C ASP A 713 10.05 -18.52 63.84
N ILE A 714 10.37 -19.06 62.68
CA ILE A 714 10.98 -20.38 62.53
C ILE A 714 12.20 -20.20 61.61
N ALA A 715 13.38 -20.55 62.11
CA ALA A 715 14.59 -20.68 61.32
C ALA A 715 14.88 -22.15 61.05
N MET A 716 15.17 -22.52 59.85
CA MET A 716 15.45 -23.92 59.47
C MET A 716 16.52 -24.03 58.44
N LEU A 717 17.24 -25.18 58.40
CA LEU A 717 18.13 -25.56 57.31
C LEU A 717 17.40 -26.53 56.39
N VAL A 718 17.39 -26.21 55.13
CA VAL A 718 16.83 -27.04 54.04
C VAL A 718 17.91 -27.29 52.99
N ASP A 719 17.69 -28.21 52.05
CA ASP A 719 18.58 -28.44 50.93
C ASP A 719 18.67 -27.20 50.05
N LEU A 720 19.85 -26.96 49.49
CA LEU A 720 20.06 -25.78 48.59
C LEU A 720 19.10 -25.77 47.39
N VAL A 721 18.67 -26.96 46.97
CA VAL A 721 17.77 -27.14 45.83
C VAL A 721 16.28 -27.02 46.22
N ASP A 722 15.95 -27.05 47.50
CA ASP A 722 14.53 -26.92 47.91
C ASP A 722 13.99 -25.54 47.57
N GLU A 723 12.81 -25.51 46.98
CA GLU A 723 12.10 -24.27 46.67
C GLU A 723 11.27 -23.81 47.88
N TYR A 724 11.17 -22.49 48.07
CA TYR A 724 10.34 -21.92 49.13
C TYR A 724 8.87 -22.37 49.03
N GLN A 725 8.37 -22.55 47.82
CA GLN A 725 7.00 -23.00 47.59
C GLN A 725 6.72 -24.36 48.20
N ASN A 726 7.66 -25.29 48.13
CA ASN A 726 7.51 -26.61 48.75
C ASN A 726 7.35 -26.51 50.29
N ILE A 727 8.09 -25.61 50.91
CA ILE A 727 8.01 -25.35 52.37
C ILE A 727 6.69 -24.68 52.72
N TYR A 728 6.27 -23.72 51.89
CA TYR A 728 4.98 -23.05 52.03
C TYR A 728 3.82 -24.05 51.93
N ASP A 729 3.83 -24.93 50.93
CA ASP A 729 2.82 -25.95 50.67
C ASP A 729 2.73 -26.96 51.84
N VAL A 730 3.86 -27.31 52.44
CA VAL A 730 3.92 -28.17 53.64
C VAL A 730 3.18 -27.53 54.84
N ILE A 731 3.39 -26.24 55.04
CA ILE A 731 2.71 -25.49 56.13
C ILE A 731 1.22 -25.33 55.81
N GLU A 732 0.89 -24.99 54.60
CA GLU A 732 -0.51 -24.88 54.09
C GLU A 732 -1.29 -26.20 54.22
N SER A 733 -0.62 -27.35 53.98
CA SER A 733 -1.22 -28.70 54.06
C SER A 733 -1.80 -29.02 55.46
N ILE A 734 -1.37 -28.32 56.52
CA ILE A 734 -1.89 -28.45 57.86
C ILE A 734 -3.35 -27.97 57.92
N ASN A 735 -3.77 -27.13 56.98
CA ASN A 735 -5.12 -26.62 56.81
C ASN A 735 -5.70 -26.02 58.07
N SER A 736 -4.90 -25.24 58.83
CA SER A 736 -5.31 -24.58 60.05
C SER A 736 -5.88 -23.19 59.77
N LYS A 737 -7.13 -22.95 60.14
CA LYS A 737 -7.76 -21.64 60.03
C LYS A 737 -7.12 -20.54 60.88
N LEU A 738 -6.26 -20.89 61.77
CA LEU A 738 -5.55 -19.95 62.66
C LEU A 738 -4.30 -19.40 61.99
N ILE A 739 -3.70 -20.07 60.99
CA ILE A 739 -2.60 -19.54 60.22
C ILE A 739 -3.17 -18.58 59.18
N THR A 740 -2.86 -17.30 59.32
CA THR A 740 -3.39 -16.25 58.44
C THR A 740 -2.35 -15.68 57.49
N LYS A 741 -1.05 -15.86 57.79
CA LYS A 741 0.05 -15.38 56.94
C LYS A 741 1.32 -16.17 57.18
N ILE A 742 2.08 -16.42 56.15
CA ILE A 742 3.41 -17.05 56.16
C ILE A 742 4.33 -16.13 55.39
N GLU A 743 5.38 -15.60 55.98
CA GLU A 743 6.30 -14.65 55.36
C GLU A 743 7.74 -15.14 55.48
N LEU A 744 8.43 -15.14 54.36
CA LEU A 744 9.87 -15.32 54.30
C LEU A 744 10.55 -13.99 54.61
N PHE A 745 11.32 -13.91 55.68
CA PHE A 745 12.01 -12.67 56.04
C PHE A 745 13.52 -12.76 56.02
N ASP A 746 14.09 -13.97 55.97
CA ASP A 746 15.55 -14.13 55.79
C ASP A 746 15.90 -15.40 55.02
N LEU A 747 16.88 -15.26 54.13
CA LEU A 747 17.49 -16.34 53.36
C LEU A 747 19.02 -16.19 53.41
N TYR A 748 19.68 -17.15 54.01
CA TYR A 748 21.15 -17.13 54.12
C TYR A 748 21.78 -18.35 53.47
N VAL A 749 22.75 -18.11 52.63
CA VAL A 749 23.61 -19.12 51.97
C VAL A 749 25.06 -18.74 52.25
N GLY A 750 25.81 -19.53 53.00
CA GLY A 750 27.18 -19.19 53.32
C GLY A 750 28.01 -20.37 53.77
N PRO A 751 29.32 -20.21 53.86
CA PRO A 751 30.28 -21.29 54.20
C PRO A 751 30.15 -21.80 55.66
N GLU A 752 29.41 -21.07 56.51
CA GLU A 752 29.18 -21.44 57.90
C GLU A 752 28.05 -22.47 58.03
N LEU A 753 27.33 -22.76 56.98
CA LEU A 753 26.27 -23.75 56.98
C LEU A 753 26.77 -25.13 56.56
N LEU A 754 25.97 -26.16 56.86
CA LEU A 754 26.23 -27.50 56.34
C LEU A 754 26.29 -27.49 54.79
N VAL A 755 27.26 -28.21 54.24
CA VAL A 755 27.48 -28.30 52.82
C VAL A 755 26.19 -28.77 52.14
N GLY A 756 25.75 -28.03 51.11
CA GLY A 756 24.51 -28.32 50.37
C GLY A 756 23.24 -27.84 51.04
N LYS A 757 23.33 -27.08 52.15
CA LYS A 757 22.18 -26.51 52.84
C LYS A 757 22.12 -24.98 52.73
N LYS A 758 20.89 -24.43 52.87
CA LYS A 758 20.60 -23.00 53.05
C LYS A 758 19.73 -22.82 54.28
N SER A 759 19.85 -21.67 54.94
CA SER A 759 18.99 -21.27 56.02
C SER A 759 17.83 -20.44 55.53
N ILE A 760 16.62 -20.81 55.87
CA ILE A 760 15.39 -20.07 55.61
C ILE A 760 14.76 -19.70 56.96
N ALA A 761 14.35 -18.43 57.09
CA ALA A 761 13.61 -17.98 58.26
C ALA A 761 12.24 -17.42 57.83
N LEU A 762 11.20 -17.93 58.49
CA LEU A 762 9.81 -17.60 58.21
C LEU A 762 9.15 -17.02 59.46
N THR A 763 8.29 -16.02 59.27
CA THR A 763 7.32 -15.57 60.28
C THR A 763 5.95 -16.14 59.92
N ILE A 764 5.36 -16.84 60.90
CA ILE A 764 3.99 -17.34 60.78
C ILE A 764 3.08 -16.50 61.67
N THR A 765 2.04 -15.93 61.07
CA THR A 765 1.03 -15.14 61.82
C THR A 765 -0.19 -16.00 62.13
N TYR A 766 -0.60 -15.97 63.38
CA TYR A 766 -1.78 -16.67 63.89
C TYR A 766 -2.82 -15.66 64.33
N SER A 767 -4.05 -15.82 63.88
CA SER A 767 -5.14 -14.92 64.16
C SER A 767 -6.48 -15.66 64.15
N ASP A 768 -7.46 -15.19 64.99
CA ASP A 768 -8.84 -15.61 64.88
C ASP A 768 -9.74 -14.37 64.81
N LYS A 769 -10.71 -14.42 63.89
CA LYS A 769 -11.65 -13.29 63.66
C LYS A 769 -12.68 -13.14 64.77
N GLN A 770 -12.81 -14.11 65.64
CA GLN A 770 -13.86 -14.17 66.66
C GLN A 770 -13.38 -13.99 68.12
N LYS A 771 -12.08 -14.24 68.37
CA LYS A 771 -11.51 -14.16 69.72
C LYS A 771 -10.02 -13.87 69.71
N THR A 772 -9.52 -13.41 70.89
CA THR A 772 -8.08 -13.37 71.15
C THR A 772 -7.56 -14.80 71.36
N LEU A 773 -6.53 -15.19 70.61
CA LEU A 773 -5.88 -16.49 70.80
C LEU A 773 -5.09 -16.55 72.11
N THR A 774 -5.10 -17.73 72.80
CA THR A 774 -4.22 -18.01 73.85
C THR A 774 -2.90 -18.59 73.41
N ASP A 775 -1.83 -18.41 74.12
CA ASP A 775 -0.51 -18.97 73.82
C ASP A 775 -0.57 -20.50 73.65
N GLU A 776 -1.39 -21.21 74.44
CA GLU A 776 -1.56 -22.66 74.31
C GLU A 776 -2.22 -23.07 72.97
N GLU A 777 -3.20 -22.30 72.48
CA GLU A 777 -3.87 -22.57 71.22
C GLU A 777 -2.90 -22.39 70.00
N VAL A 778 -2.10 -21.32 70.04
CA VAL A 778 -1.05 -21.06 69.06
C VAL A 778 0.05 -22.13 69.07
N THR A 779 0.56 -22.46 70.28
CA THR A 779 1.59 -23.48 70.49
C THR A 779 1.18 -24.81 69.87
N LYS A 780 -0.07 -25.23 70.11
CA LYS A 780 -0.60 -26.50 69.60
C LYS A 780 -0.65 -26.58 68.07
N VAL A 781 -0.89 -25.46 67.38
CA VAL A 781 -0.86 -25.39 65.89
C VAL A 781 0.58 -25.27 65.45
N HIS A 782 1.40 -24.46 66.11
CA HIS A 782 2.80 -24.26 65.80
C HIS A 782 3.62 -25.59 65.90
N GLU A 783 3.39 -26.42 66.91
CA GLU A 783 3.97 -27.76 67.01
C GLU A 783 3.65 -28.66 65.82
N LYS A 784 2.45 -28.54 65.24
CA LYS A 784 2.11 -29.27 64.01
C LYS A 784 2.90 -28.76 62.85
N VAL A 785 3.14 -27.44 62.77
CA VAL A 785 4.00 -26.84 61.75
C VAL A 785 5.42 -27.37 61.84
N LEU A 786 6.00 -27.32 63.05
CA LEU A 786 7.34 -27.83 63.31
C LEU A 786 7.48 -29.31 62.97
N LYS A 787 6.49 -30.11 63.32
CA LYS A 787 6.44 -31.53 62.98
C LYS A 787 6.36 -31.78 61.45
N ALA A 788 5.51 -31.06 60.76
CA ALA A 788 5.38 -31.19 59.33
C ALA A 788 6.67 -30.78 58.56
N LEU A 789 7.35 -29.73 59.06
CA LEU A 789 8.64 -29.30 58.52
C LEU A 789 9.76 -30.31 58.78
N ASP A 790 9.77 -30.92 59.98
CA ASP A 790 10.71 -32.00 60.34
C ASP A 790 10.49 -33.24 59.46
N GLU A 791 9.21 -33.65 59.28
CA GLU A 791 8.82 -34.74 58.37
C GLU A 791 9.18 -34.46 56.91
N TYR A 792 9.21 -33.21 56.50
CA TYR A 792 9.70 -32.77 55.19
C TYR A 792 11.23 -32.90 55.10
N GLY A 793 11.96 -32.92 56.17
CA GLY A 793 13.40 -32.99 56.23
C GLY A 793 14.10 -31.65 56.52
N ALA A 794 13.35 -30.63 56.94
CA ALA A 794 13.92 -29.38 57.40
C ALA A 794 14.52 -29.54 58.82
N ILE A 795 15.73 -29.03 59.06
CA ILE A 795 16.37 -29.02 60.35
C ILE A 795 16.04 -27.68 61.03
N ILE A 796 15.17 -27.71 62.03
CA ILE A 796 14.81 -26.52 62.78
C ILE A 796 15.98 -26.07 63.68
N ARG A 797 16.24 -24.75 63.71
CA ARG A 797 17.36 -24.14 64.47
C ARG A 797 16.83 -23.43 65.70
#